data_aa96e51a4c48a179ff2fa4aaf6f5cd66
#
_entry.id   aa96e51a4c48a179ff2fa4aaf6f5cd66
#
_cell.length_a   1.000
_cell.length_b   1.000
_cell.length_c   1.000
_cell.angle_alpha   90.00
_cell.angle_beta   90.00
_cell.angle_gamma   90.00
#
_symmetry.space_group_name_H-M   'P 1'
#
loop_
_entity.id
_entity.type
_entity.pdbx_description
1 polymer ?
#
loop_
_entity_poly.entity_id
_entity_poly.type
_entity_poly.pdbx_seq_one_letter_code
_entity_poly.pdbx_strand_id
1 'polypeptide(L)'
;MSEQNSGIQQPQVSIEKELRKSYLEYSLSVIIGRAIPDARDGLKPVHRRIMYAQYELANSYNRPHKKSARIVGDVIGKYHPHGDSAVYDALVRLAQDFSMRDPLVDGQGNFGSIDGDAAAAMRYTEVRMSRLASEFLADIDKETVDFRPNYDNTLQEPSVLPTKVPNLLLNGSSGIAVGMATNIPPHNLGELCDALQMLLDDPQCTISDLMEVVKGPDFPTRGFVYAGKGLSDAYHTGRGTVKVRGRLEVEERKKGLQAIVIREIPFGLNKSSLVEKIAGLVNDHKIDGISDLRDESDRKGIRVVIDLKRGTIPDIVINSLYKYTPLETSFGINMLAVVDNRPVLLNLKTALSCFVDHRREVVIRRTRYDLQKAEARAHILEGLRIAIDHIDEVVALIRASASPDEARAGLMQRFELTEVQARAILDMRLQRLTGLQREELMAEYRELLEKIEFFKSVLENPEVLRSELKREIREIRETFATPRRTEVLTDALGGIDIEDLIPDEEVVITLSRRGYMKRTSLENYQQQKRGGKGIAALHTSDDDYVQEFLTTTNHQYLCLFTNKGRMHQLKVHQVPEGSRTAKGVHINNLLPLEEGEWVTTVLAVREFAEDKYFLFVTKRGMVKRSSASLYARCRKSGLMAVGLREDDELVVVRPIREDSHIVLATADGYSIRFACKDVRPMGRVATGVKGIALRRQDVVVAGVILKENDQTTEIMSITANGFGKRTRVDLYRLQSRGGKGIINFKVTSKTGPVVGAMPVRDNDGLIMLTSANKVVRIGVEDVRSKGRATMGVMLVRLDEGAHVVGFDRVDEGGQTGSRMDDLEDDDDAPESAAAPLESAPAEAGADDGNE
;
A
#
# COMPACT_ATOMS: atom_id res chain seq x y z
N MET A 1 -77.02 -22.09 -39.42
CA MET A 1 -75.90 -21.13 -39.52
C MET A 1 -75.17 -21.21 -38.20
N SER A 2 -74.06 -21.96 -38.17
CA SER A 2 -73.17 -22.14 -37.04
C SER A 2 -71.96 -21.31 -37.32
N GLU A 3 -71.79 -20.20 -36.58
CA GLU A 3 -70.57 -19.37 -36.57
C GLU A 3 -69.45 -20.18 -35.99
N GLN A 4 -68.50 -20.56 -36.79
CA GLN A 4 -67.21 -21.10 -36.34
C GLN A 4 -66.37 -19.93 -35.81
N ASN A 5 -66.32 -19.82 -34.49
CA ASN A 5 -65.42 -18.93 -33.78
C ASN A 5 -63.99 -19.50 -33.84
N SER A 6 -63.21 -19.10 -34.83
CA SER A 6 -61.79 -19.41 -34.94
C SER A 6 -61.03 -18.63 -33.87
N GLY A 7 -60.95 -19.20 -32.65
CA GLY A 7 -60.13 -18.64 -31.59
C GLY A 7 -58.67 -18.62 -32.02
N ILE A 8 -58.12 -17.45 -32.25
CA ILE A 8 -56.67 -17.23 -32.34
C ILE A 8 -56.09 -17.63 -31.00
N GLN A 9 -55.50 -18.84 -30.93
CA GLN A 9 -54.69 -19.24 -29.75
C GLN A 9 -53.45 -18.31 -29.73
N GLN A 10 -53.50 -17.33 -28.87
CA GLN A 10 -52.32 -16.58 -28.51
C GLN A 10 -51.31 -17.55 -27.90
N PRO A 11 -50.06 -17.60 -28.40
CA PRO A 11 -49.03 -18.51 -27.83
C PRO A 11 -48.80 -18.10 -26.37
N GLN A 12 -49.06 -19.00 -25.43
CA GLN A 12 -48.72 -18.82 -24.01
C GLN A 12 -47.21 -18.78 -23.88
N VAL A 13 -46.63 -17.63 -23.73
CA VAL A 13 -45.21 -17.48 -23.44
C VAL A 13 -45.00 -17.49 -21.91
N SER A 14 -44.18 -18.40 -21.42
CA SER A 14 -43.83 -18.39 -20.00
C SER A 14 -43.12 -17.09 -19.67
N ILE A 15 -43.66 -16.34 -18.71
CA ILE A 15 -43.08 -15.07 -18.24
C ILE A 15 -41.62 -15.24 -17.79
N GLU A 16 -41.30 -16.39 -17.24
CA GLU A 16 -39.94 -16.71 -16.78
C GLU A 16 -38.95 -16.89 -17.96
N LYS A 17 -39.39 -17.50 -19.05
CA LYS A 17 -38.58 -17.62 -20.27
C LYS A 17 -38.37 -16.27 -20.93
N GLU A 18 -39.41 -15.45 -21.00
CA GLU A 18 -39.31 -14.12 -21.61
C GLU A 18 -38.45 -13.17 -20.78
N LEU A 19 -38.62 -13.17 -19.46
CA LEU A 19 -37.74 -12.41 -18.56
C LEU A 19 -36.27 -12.84 -18.67
N ARG A 20 -36.00 -14.15 -18.70
CA ARG A 20 -34.64 -14.66 -18.88
C ARG A 20 -34.03 -14.23 -20.21
N LYS A 21 -34.78 -14.30 -21.28
CA LYS A 21 -34.33 -13.87 -22.62
C LYS A 21 -34.07 -12.38 -22.67
N SER A 22 -35.03 -11.57 -22.27
CA SER A 22 -34.92 -10.12 -22.25
C SER A 22 -33.79 -9.61 -21.34
N TYR A 23 -33.61 -10.25 -20.17
CA TYR A 23 -32.51 -9.91 -19.26
C TYR A 23 -31.14 -10.30 -19.85
N LEU A 24 -31.07 -11.43 -20.57
CA LEU A 24 -29.83 -11.82 -21.25
C LEU A 24 -29.48 -10.85 -22.38
N GLU A 25 -30.46 -10.47 -23.22
CA GLU A 25 -30.29 -9.49 -24.30
C GLU A 25 -29.87 -8.12 -23.75
N TYR A 26 -30.52 -7.66 -22.70
CA TYR A 26 -30.13 -6.44 -22.01
C TYR A 26 -28.70 -6.53 -21.44
N SER A 27 -28.37 -7.62 -20.78
CA SER A 27 -27.04 -7.83 -20.20
C SER A 27 -25.95 -7.82 -21.26
N LEU A 28 -26.16 -8.51 -22.38
CA LEU A 28 -25.24 -8.52 -23.51
C LEU A 28 -25.10 -7.11 -24.14
N SER A 29 -26.21 -6.38 -24.29
CA SER A 29 -26.20 -5.01 -24.79
C SER A 29 -25.37 -4.08 -23.89
N VAL A 30 -25.51 -4.19 -22.56
CA VAL A 30 -24.73 -3.39 -21.61
C VAL A 30 -23.25 -3.79 -21.59
N ILE A 31 -22.93 -5.10 -21.68
CA ILE A 31 -21.56 -5.59 -21.65
C ILE A 31 -20.82 -5.16 -22.93
N ILE A 32 -21.32 -5.52 -24.10
CA ILE A 32 -20.63 -5.32 -25.39
C ILE A 32 -20.87 -3.89 -25.93
N GLY A 33 -22.09 -3.36 -25.75
CA GLY A 33 -22.53 -2.11 -26.37
C GLY A 33 -22.30 -0.86 -25.51
N ARG A 34 -21.83 -0.97 -24.25
CA ARG A 34 -21.77 0.20 -23.36
C ARG A 34 -20.57 0.27 -22.43
N ALA A 35 -20.39 -0.74 -21.54
CA ALA A 35 -19.57 -0.59 -20.35
C ALA A 35 -18.13 -1.10 -20.52
N ILE A 36 -17.92 -2.16 -21.32
CA ILE A 36 -16.64 -2.83 -21.45
C ILE A 36 -15.94 -2.38 -22.73
N PRO A 37 -14.63 -2.03 -22.71
CA PRO A 37 -13.88 -1.62 -23.89
C PRO A 37 -13.57 -2.82 -24.82
N ASP A 38 -13.41 -2.57 -26.11
CA ASP A 38 -12.86 -3.53 -27.07
C ASP A 38 -11.34 -3.68 -26.85
N ALA A 39 -10.83 -4.90 -26.85
CA ALA A 39 -9.41 -5.16 -26.58
C ALA A 39 -8.49 -4.58 -27.66
N ARG A 40 -8.98 -4.43 -28.90
CA ARG A 40 -8.23 -4.00 -30.09
C ARG A 40 -7.92 -2.50 -30.07
N ASP A 41 -8.92 -1.65 -29.82
CA ASP A 41 -8.75 -0.18 -29.81
C ASP A 41 -8.85 0.45 -28.41
N GLY A 42 -9.19 -0.33 -27.38
CA GLY A 42 -9.31 0.14 -26.00
C GLY A 42 -10.47 1.12 -25.76
N LEU A 43 -11.41 1.23 -26.69
CA LEU A 43 -12.48 2.20 -26.63
C LEU A 43 -13.82 1.54 -26.32
N LYS A 44 -14.64 2.25 -25.56
CA LYS A 44 -16.08 1.95 -25.45
C LYS A 44 -16.80 2.50 -26.68
N PRO A 45 -17.99 1.98 -27.03
CA PRO A 45 -18.73 2.46 -28.20
C PRO A 45 -18.95 3.97 -28.26
N VAL A 46 -19.24 4.60 -27.11
CA VAL A 46 -19.44 6.08 -27.05
C VAL A 46 -18.14 6.83 -27.40
N HIS A 47 -16.98 6.38 -26.90
CA HIS A 47 -15.69 7.01 -27.20
C HIS A 47 -15.32 6.86 -28.68
N ARG A 48 -15.53 5.67 -29.24
CA ARG A 48 -15.31 5.39 -30.68
C ARG A 48 -16.18 6.28 -31.57
N ARG A 49 -17.45 6.44 -31.23
CA ARG A 49 -18.38 7.31 -31.95
C ARG A 49 -18.02 8.79 -31.86
N ILE A 50 -17.55 9.25 -30.69
CA ILE A 50 -17.03 10.62 -30.51
C ILE A 50 -15.81 10.87 -31.41
N MET A 51 -14.87 9.92 -31.46
CA MET A 51 -13.68 10.03 -32.30
C MET A 51 -14.03 10.03 -33.77
N TYR A 52 -14.90 9.12 -34.21
CA TYR A 52 -15.33 9.01 -35.59
C TYR A 52 -16.13 10.25 -36.06
N ALA A 53 -17.05 10.78 -35.23
CA ALA A 53 -17.77 12.00 -35.56
C ALA A 53 -16.84 13.22 -35.71
N GLN A 54 -15.79 13.33 -34.88
CA GLN A 54 -14.80 14.39 -35.04
C GLN A 54 -14.00 14.24 -36.34
N TYR A 55 -13.69 12.99 -36.76
CA TYR A 55 -13.05 12.70 -38.02
C TYR A 55 -13.92 13.14 -39.21
N GLU A 56 -15.20 12.73 -39.28
CA GLU A 56 -16.11 13.16 -40.34
C GLU A 56 -16.28 14.68 -40.43
N LEU A 57 -16.27 15.35 -39.26
CA LEU A 57 -16.34 16.82 -39.23
C LEU A 57 -15.00 17.49 -39.58
N ALA A 58 -13.96 16.73 -39.97
CA ALA A 58 -12.58 17.22 -40.19
C ALA A 58 -12.07 18.07 -39.02
N ASN A 59 -12.35 17.62 -37.77
CA ASN A 59 -11.99 18.34 -36.55
C ASN A 59 -10.64 17.84 -36.00
N SER A 60 -9.60 17.85 -36.86
CA SER A 60 -8.25 17.37 -36.54
C SER A 60 -7.45 18.38 -35.74
N TYR A 61 -6.34 17.95 -35.13
CA TYR A 61 -5.47 18.70 -34.23
C TYR A 61 -4.91 20.01 -34.86
N ASN A 62 -4.77 20.06 -36.17
CA ASN A 62 -4.25 21.22 -36.93
C ASN A 62 -5.36 22.17 -37.42
N ARG A 63 -6.59 21.97 -37.00
CA ARG A 63 -7.74 22.81 -37.34
C ARG A 63 -8.23 23.58 -36.11
N PRO A 64 -8.98 24.69 -36.32
CA PRO A 64 -9.60 25.40 -35.20
C PRO A 64 -10.55 24.51 -34.39
N HIS A 65 -10.64 24.76 -33.09
CA HIS A 65 -11.58 24.09 -32.20
C HIS A 65 -13.03 24.33 -32.65
N LYS A 66 -13.89 23.34 -32.42
CA LYS A 66 -15.33 23.42 -32.64
C LYS A 66 -16.07 23.36 -31.32
N LYS A 67 -17.26 24.00 -31.24
CA LYS A 67 -18.08 23.91 -30.02
C LYS A 67 -18.40 22.45 -29.68
N SER A 68 -18.24 22.09 -28.40
CA SER A 68 -18.54 20.74 -27.93
C SER A 68 -19.97 20.32 -28.23
N ALA A 69 -20.93 21.25 -28.15
CA ALA A 69 -22.32 21.02 -28.49
C ALA A 69 -22.52 20.53 -29.93
N ARG A 70 -21.66 20.94 -30.88
CA ARG A 70 -21.71 20.44 -32.26
C ARG A 70 -21.30 18.99 -32.35
N ILE A 71 -20.21 18.63 -31.70
CA ILE A 71 -19.74 17.25 -31.70
C ILE A 71 -20.78 16.34 -31.04
N VAL A 72 -21.30 16.74 -29.87
CA VAL A 72 -22.32 16.00 -29.13
C VAL A 72 -23.57 15.82 -29.98
N GLY A 73 -24.01 16.88 -30.68
CA GLY A 73 -25.18 16.83 -31.56
C GLY A 73 -25.00 15.87 -32.74
N ASP A 74 -23.82 15.87 -33.41
CA ASP A 74 -23.50 14.93 -34.48
C ASP A 74 -23.45 13.47 -33.98
N VAL A 75 -22.85 13.23 -32.81
CA VAL A 75 -22.79 11.89 -32.23
C VAL A 75 -24.17 11.32 -31.92
N ILE A 76 -25.06 12.14 -31.31
CA ILE A 76 -26.40 11.69 -30.94
C ILE A 76 -27.26 11.50 -32.19
N GLY A 77 -27.21 12.45 -33.10
CA GLY A 77 -28.05 12.43 -34.32
C GLY A 77 -27.68 11.32 -35.28
N LYS A 78 -26.41 10.93 -35.34
CA LYS A 78 -25.91 9.96 -36.33
C LYS A 78 -25.67 8.56 -35.80
N TYR A 79 -25.12 8.43 -34.52
CA TYR A 79 -24.52 7.17 -34.08
C TYR A 79 -24.99 6.69 -32.71
N HIS A 80 -25.28 7.59 -31.76
CA HIS A 80 -25.50 7.23 -30.36
C HIS A 80 -26.79 7.76 -29.80
N PRO A 81 -27.94 7.03 -29.92
CA PRO A 81 -29.27 7.51 -29.55
C PRO A 81 -29.50 7.50 -28.03
N HIS A 82 -28.69 8.27 -27.28
CA HIS A 82 -28.75 8.40 -25.81
C HIS A 82 -28.69 9.88 -25.41
N GLY A 83 -28.85 10.17 -24.12
CA GLY A 83 -28.86 11.55 -23.61
C GLY A 83 -27.59 12.33 -23.91
N ASP A 84 -27.71 13.61 -24.22
CA ASP A 84 -26.64 14.53 -24.57
C ASP A 84 -25.61 14.70 -23.43
N SER A 85 -26.05 14.73 -22.18
CA SER A 85 -25.20 14.81 -21.02
C SER A 85 -24.20 13.62 -20.93
N ALA A 86 -24.67 12.39 -21.19
CA ALA A 86 -23.80 11.20 -21.15
C ALA A 86 -22.70 11.24 -22.22
N VAL A 87 -23.02 11.74 -23.43
CA VAL A 87 -22.06 11.91 -24.52
C VAL A 87 -21.09 13.05 -24.19
N TYR A 88 -21.60 14.16 -23.63
CA TYR A 88 -20.77 15.27 -23.22
C TYR A 88 -19.82 14.89 -22.10
N ASP A 89 -20.26 14.18 -21.07
CA ASP A 89 -19.42 13.71 -19.97
C ASP A 89 -18.31 12.76 -20.46
N ALA A 90 -18.61 11.89 -21.43
CA ALA A 90 -17.61 11.05 -22.07
C ALA A 90 -16.58 11.89 -22.86
N LEU A 91 -17.02 12.91 -23.61
CA LEU A 91 -16.15 13.84 -24.32
C LEU A 91 -15.26 14.64 -23.36
N VAL A 92 -15.83 15.15 -22.27
CA VAL A 92 -15.10 15.86 -21.22
C VAL A 92 -13.98 14.98 -20.64
N ARG A 93 -14.30 13.73 -20.32
CA ARG A 93 -13.32 12.80 -19.75
C ARG A 93 -12.16 12.53 -20.69
N LEU A 94 -12.38 12.46 -22.00
CA LEU A 94 -11.32 12.30 -23.00
C LEU A 94 -10.37 13.52 -23.10
N ALA A 95 -10.80 14.69 -22.59
CA ALA A 95 -10.01 15.92 -22.57
C ALA A 95 -9.31 16.20 -21.24
N GLN A 96 -9.64 15.47 -20.15
CA GLN A 96 -9.09 15.71 -18.82
C GLN A 96 -7.71 15.07 -18.67
N ASP A 97 -6.69 15.86 -18.37
CA ASP A 97 -5.30 15.43 -18.18
C ASP A 97 -5.04 14.73 -16.83
N PHE A 98 -5.97 14.86 -15.88
CA PHE A 98 -5.99 14.14 -14.61
C PHE A 98 -6.80 12.83 -14.66
N SER A 99 -7.56 12.59 -15.72
CA SER A 99 -8.34 11.37 -15.95
C SER A 99 -7.70 10.44 -16.99
N MET A 100 -7.07 11.02 -18.03
CA MET A 100 -6.40 10.29 -19.11
C MET A 100 -4.89 10.43 -18.98
N ARG A 101 -4.17 9.31 -19.15
CA ARG A 101 -2.70 9.35 -19.19
C ARG A 101 -2.20 10.18 -20.37
N ASP A 102 -2.83 9.97 -21.52
CA ASP A 102 -2.62 10.73 -22.72
C ASP A 102 -4.01 11.10 -23.33
N PRO A 103 -4.46 12.37 -23.17
CA PRO A 103 -5.76 12.80 -23.62
C PRO A 103 -5.97 12.64 -25.15
N LEU A 104 -7.16 12.19 -25.53
CA LEU A 104 -7.53 12.01 -26.94
C LEU A 104 -8.22 13.23 -27.53
N VAL A 105 -8.68 14.13 -26.69
CA VAL A 105 -9.33 15.38 -27.06
C VAL A 105 -8.55 16.56 -26.52
N ASP A 106 -8.29 17.54 -27.37
CA ASP A 106 -7.74 18.84 -27.02
C ASP A 106 -8.90 19.81 -26.77
N GLY A 107 -9.09 20.18 -25.49
CA GLY A 107 -10.19 21.00 -25.02
C GLY A 107 -9.79 22.44 -24.74
N GLN A 108 -10.66 23.39 -25.13
CA GLN A 108 -10.54 24.79 -24.78
C GLN A 108 -11.72 25.26 -23.96
N GLY A 109 -11.46 25.78 -22.76
CA GLY A 109 -12.46 26.18 -21.79
C GLY A 109 -12.33 25.42 -20.47
N ASN A 110 -13.40 25.39 -19.67
CA ASN A 110 -13.42 24.68 -18.40
C ASN A 110 -13.98 23.25 -18.59
N PHE A 111 -13.09 22.25 -18.45
CA PHE A 111 -13.41 20.82 -18.51
C PHE A 111 -13.44 20.15 -17.11
N GLY A 112 -13.70 20.93 -16.06
CA GLY A 112 -13.68 20.45 -14.68
C GLY A 112 -12.30 20.51 -14.07
N SER A 113 -12.20 20.13 -12.81
CA SER A 113 -10.93 20.11 -12.04
C SER A 113 -10.79 18.86 -11.19
N ILE A 114 -9.57 18.65 -10.67
CA ILE A 114 -9.27 17.57 -9.71
C ILE A 114 -9.98 17.79 -8.35
N ASP A 115 -10.53 18.99 -8.13
CA ASP A 115 -11.35 19.32 -6.96
C ASP A 115 -12.81 18.84 -7.09
N GLY A 116 -13.15 18.27 -8.24
CA GLY A 116 -14.48 17.75 -8.51
C GLY A 116 -15.44 18.80 -9.09
N ASP A 117 -14.93 19.96 -9.51
CA ASP A 117 -15.73 20.93 -10.23
C ASP A 117 -16.24 20.33 -11.54
N ALA A 118 -17.50 20.57 -11.85
CA ALA A 118 -18.11 20.16 -13.09
C ALA A 118 -17.54 20.94 -14.28
N ALA A 119 -17.51 20.31 -15.46
CA ALA A 119 -17.21 21.02 -16.70
C ALA A 119 -18.29 22.09 -16.98
N ALA A 120 -17.87 23.17 -17.64
CA ALA A 120 -18.81 24.17 -18.13
C ALA A 120 -19.79 23.57 -19.17
N ALA A 121 -21.00 24.11 -19.31
CA ALA A 121 -21.96 23.61 -20.29
C ALA A 121 -21.35 23.55 -21.71
N MET A 122 -21.74 22.55 -22.51
CA MET A 122 -21.14 22.23 -23.83
C MET A 122 -21.21 23.36 -24.85
N ARG A 123 -22.05 24.37 -24.62
CA ARG A 123 -22.13 25.59 -25.45
C ARG A 123 -20.95 26.55 -25.21
N TYR A 124 -20.25 26.44 -24.08
CA TYR A 124 -19.10 27.30 -23.74
C TYR A 124 -17.78 26.66 -24.06
N THR A 125 -17.67 25.32 -24.00
CA THR A 125 -16.44 24.57 -24.27
C THR A 125 -16.25 24.30 -25.76
N GLU A 126 -15.01 24.20 -26.18
CA GLU A 126 -14.63 23.87 -27.56
C GLU A 126 -13.63 22.73 -27.55
N VAL A 127 -13.64 21.90 -28.59
CA VAL A 127 -12.84 20.69 -28.70
C VAL A 127 -12.32 20.48 -30.11
N ARG A 128 -11.20 19.76 -30.19
CA ARG A 128 -10.67 19.11 -31.39
C ARG A 128 -9.97 17.81 -31.01
N MET A 129 -9.65 16.96 -31.98
CA MET A 129 -8.82 15.77 -31.72
C MET A 129 -7.43 16.20 -31.27
N SER A 130 -6.83 15.47 -30.34
CA SER A 130 -5.40 15.60 -30.04
C SER A 130 -4.57 15.02 -31.19
N ARG A 131 -3.25 15.35 -31.23
CA ARG A 131 -2.35 14.78 -32.23
C ARG A 131 -2.28 13.25 -32.14
N LEU A 132 -2.22 12.70 -30.93
CA LEU A 132 -2.25 11.26 -30.68
C LEU A 132 -3.53 10.61 -31.22
N ALA A 133 -4.67 11.28 -31.03
CA ALA A 133 -5.98 10.79 -31.47
C ALA A 133 -6.07 10.61 -33.01
N SER A 134 -5.30 11.36 -33.78
CA SER A 134 -5.25 11.20 -35.24
C SER A 134 -4.70 9.83 -35.64
N GLU A 135 -3.81 9.22 -34.83
CA GLU A 135 -3.25 7.89 -35.09
C GLU A 135 -4.24 6.75 -34.85
N PHE A 136 -5.38 7.02 -34.20
CA PHE A 136 -6.47 6.04 -34.07
C PHE A 136 -7.29 5.88 -35.35
N LEU A 137 -7.32 6.92 -36.15
CA LEU A 137 -8.16 7.02 -37.35
C LEU A 137 -7.31 6.99 -38.64
N ALA A 138 -5.99 6.88 -38.49
CA ALA A 138 -5.09 6.77 -39.63
C ALA A 138 -5.49 5.58 -40.51
N ASP A 139 -5.56 5.81 -41.80
CA ASP A 139 -5.90 4.79 -42.83
C ASP A 139 -7.33 4.22 -42.75
N ILE A 140 -8.29 4.85 -42.03
CA ILE A 140 -9.68 4.38 -41.92
C ILE A 140 -10.39 4.32 -43.31
N ASP A 141 -9.99 5.20 -44.25
CA ASP A 141 -10.53 5.30 -45.60
C ASP A 141 -10.01 4.19 -46.55
N LYS A 142 -9.10 3.32 -46.04
CA LYS A 142 -8.47 2.26 -46.83
C LYS A 142 -9.03 0.86 -46.54
N GLU A 143 -10.29 0.77 -46.17
CA GLU A 143 -10.98 -0.49 -45.86
C GLU A 143 -10.28 -1.35 -44.80
N THR A 144 -9.57 -0.68 -43.88
CA THR A 144 -8.74 -1.34 -42.86
C THR A 144 -9.53 -2.02 -41.76
N VAL A 145 -10.75 -1.59 -41.51
CA VAL A 145 -11.68 -2.11 -40.50
C VAL A 145 -13.07 -2.28 -41.09
N ASP A 146 -13.88 -3.12 -40.43
CA ASP A 146 -15.26 -3.36 -40.84
C ASP A 146 -16.18 -2.23 -40.35
N PHE A 147 -17.11 -1.85 -41.20
CA PHE A 147 -18.17 -0.94 -40.88
C PHE A 147 -19.48 -1.70 -40.65
N ARG A 148 -20.31 -1.16 -39.78
CA ARG A 148 -21.66 -1.69 -39.50
C ARG A 148 -22.69 -0.56 -39.61
N PRO A 149 -23.95 -0.90 -39.89
CA PRO A 149 -25.03 0.10 -39.87
C PRO A 149 -25.12 0.75 -38.48
N ASN A 150 -25.44 2.05 -38.48
CA ASN A 150 -25.83 2.80 -37.27
C ASN A 150 -27.22 2.33 -36.75
N TYR A 151 -27.73 2.96 -35.69
CA TYR A 151 -28.95 2.56 -35.01
C TYR A 151 -30.25 2.62 -35.91
N ASP A 152 -30.29 3.48 -36.95
CA ASP A 152 -31.42 3.65 -37.87
C ASP A 152 -31.14 3.10 -39.29
N ASN A 153 -29.99 2.46 -39.49
CA ASN A 153 -29.52 1.92 -40.77
C ASN A 153 -29.33 2.94 -41.90
N THR A 154 -29.23 4.22 -41.59
CA THR A 154 -29.06 5.31 -42.57
C THR A 154 -27.61 5.58 -42.89
N LEU A 155 -26.70 5.32 -41.94
CA LEU A 155 -25.27 5.56 -42.03
C LEU A 155 -24.46 4.32 -41.58
N GLN A 156 -23.17 4.39 -41.83
CA GLN A 156 -22.21 3.35 -41.40
C GLN A 156 -21.32 3.89 -40.30
N GLU A 157 -21.04 3.09 -39.30
CA GLU A 157 -20.05 3.38 -38.26
C GLU A 157 -18.97 2.29 -38.20
N PRO A 158 -17.70 2.63 -37.87
CA PRO A 158 -16.67 1.59 -37.72
C PRO A 158 -16.93 0.71 -36.50
N SER A 159 -16.78 -0.60 -36.68
CA SER A 159 -16.90 -1.58 -35.57
C SER A 159 -15.76 -1.44 -34.58
N VAL A 160 -14.58 -1.06 -35.04
CA VAL A 160 -13.34 -0.82 -34.29
C VAL A 160 -12.51 0.23 -35.06
N LEU A 161 -11.63 0.97 -34.39
CA LEU A 161 -10.73 1.91 -35.07
C LEU A 161 -9.41 1.25 -35.48
N PRO A 162 -8.79 1.63 -36.61
CA PRO A 162 -7.51 1.10 -37.08
C PRO A 162 -6.32 1.69 -36.32
N THR A 163 -6.42 1.75 -34.99
CA THR A 163 -5.46 2.43 -34.12
C THR A 163 -4.05 1.91 -34.23
N LYS A 164 -3.05 2.82 -34.25
CA LYS A 164 -1.62 2.50 -34.10
C LYS A 164 -1.15 2.53 -32.65
N VAL A 165 -2.05 2.89 -31.72
CA VAL A 165 -1.74 3.12 -30.31
C VAL A 165 -2.38 2.04 -29.44
N PRO A 166 -1.66 1.38 -28.51
CA PRO A 166 -2.18 0.34 -27.61
C PRO A 166 -3.03 0.95 -26.47
N ASN A 167 -4.15 1.57 -26.85
CA ASN A 167 -4.91 2.45 -25.97
C ASN A 167 -5.55 1.72 -24.77
N LEU A 168 -5.88 0.43 -24.89
CA LEU A 168 -6.45 -0.35 -23.78
C LEU A 168 -5.56 -0.26 -22.53
N LEU A 169 -4.26 -0.39 -22.71
CA LEU A 169 -3.28 -0.32 -21.63
C LEU A 169 -2.78 1.12 -21.42
N LEU A 170 -2.65 1.94 -22.48
CA LEU A 170 -2.16 3.31 -22.39
C LEU A 170 -3.03 4.18 -21.48
N ASN A 171 -4.30 4.25 -21.74
CA ASN A 171 -5.25 5.08 -20.99
C ASN A 171 -6.07 4.27 -19.97
N GLY A 172 -6.02 2.94 -20.05
CA GLY A 172 -6.84 2.09 -19.24
C GLY A 172 -8.34 2.24 -19.52
N SER A 173 -9.16 1.61 -18.71
CA SER A 173 -10.62 1.77 -18.75
C SER A 173 -11.24 1.32 -17.44
N SER A 174 -12.27 2.01 -16.98
CA SER A 174 -13.12 1.56 -15.88
C SER A 174 -14.58 1.52 -16.31
N GLY A 175 -15.32 0.49 -15.93
CA GLY A 175 -16.73 0.33 -16.28
C GLY A 175 -17.41 -0.76 -15.49
N ILE A 176 -18.70 -0.55 -15.23
CA ILE A 176 -19.55 -1.50 -14.50
C ILE A 176 -20.64 -1.96 -15.47
N ALA A 177 -20.68 -3.26 -15.74
CA ALA A 177 -21.71 -3.92 -16.53
C ALA A 177 -22.58 -4.80 -15.64
N VAL A 178 -23.51 -5.54 -16.26
CA VAL A 178 -24.35 -6.49 -15.53
C VAL A 178 -23.51 -7.74 -15.17
N GLY A 179 -23.33 -7.96 -13.87
CA GLY A 179 -22.61 -9.14 -13.35
C GLY A 179 -21.09 -9.09 -13.50
N MET A 180 -20.51 -8.04 -14.10
CA MET A 180 -19.06 -7.91 -14.25
C MET A 180 -18.64 -6.43 -14.32
N ALA A 181 -17.37 -6.18 -14.03
CA ALA A 181 -16.78 -4.86 -14.10
C ALA A 181 -15.38 -4.93 -14.71
N THR A 182 -14.92 -3.86 -15.31
CA THR A 182 -13.54 -3.68 -15.76
C THR A 182 -12.90 -2.52 -15.00
N ASN A 183 -11.61 -2.66 -14.68
CA ASN A 183 -10.81 -1.60 -14.10
C ASN A 183 -9.35 -1.81 -14.50
N ILE A 184 -8.99 -1.29 -15.66
CA ILE A 184 -7.67 -1.42 -16.27
C ILE A 184 -6.91 -0.13 -15.98
N PRO A 185 -5.75 -0.19 -15.29
CA PRO A 185 -4.95 0.99 -15.02
C PRO A 185 -4.25 1.51 -16.28
N PRO A 186 -3.93 2.81 -16.36
CA PRO A 186 -3.13 3.37 -17.43
C PRO A 186 -1.64 2.98 -17.29
N HIS A 187 -0.90 2.97 -18.41
CA HIS A 187 0.52 2.61 -18.48
C HIS A 187 1.32 3.61 -19.31
N ASN A 188 2.65 3.52 -19.23
CA ASN A 188 3.54 4.35 -20.01
C ASN A 188 3.63 3.89 -21.46
N LEU A 189 3.46 4.81 -22.45
CA LEU A 189 3.48 4.48 -23.86
C LEU A 189 4.85 3.93 -24.31
N GLY A 190 5.95 4.49 -23.81
CA GLY A 190 7.29 4.02 -24.14
C GLY A 190 7.51 2.57 -23.74
N GLU A 191 7.14 2.22 -22.50
CA GLU A 191 7.22 0.84 -21.99
C GLU A 191 6.30 -0.12 -22.75
N LEU A 192 5.11 0.31 -23.13
CA LEU A 192 4.20 -0.50 -23.95
C LEU A 192 4.76 -0.75 -25.34
N CYS A 193 5.35 0.26 -25.99
CA CYS A 193 5.99 0.11 -27.29
C CYS A 193 7.20 -0.84 -27.23
N ASP A 194 8.02 -0.74 -26.18
CA ASP A 194 9.16 -1.63 -25.99
C ASP A 194 8.70 -3.09 -25.75
N ALA A 195 7.63 -3.29 -24.95
CA ALA A 195 7.03 -4.61 -24.75
C ALA A 195 6.41 -5.19 -26.02
N LEU A 196 5.77 -4.36 -26.87
CA LEU A 196 5.25 -4.76 -28.17
C LEU A 196 6.38 -5.17 -29.14
N GLN A 197 7.51 -4.46 -29.14
CA GLN A 197 8.68 -4.86 -29.94
C GLN A 197 9.24 -6.20 -29.44
N MET A 198 9.39 -6.39 -28.13
CA MET A 198 9.81 -7.67 -27.53
C MET A 198 8.88 -8.82 -27.95
N LEU A 199 7.56 -8.62 -27.89
CA LEU A 199 6.57 -9.63 -28.29
C LEU A 199 6.62 -9.96 -29.80
N LEU A 200 6.94 -8.99 -30.65
CA LEU A 200 7.15 -9.20 -32.10
C LEU A 200 8.47 -9.92 -32.37
N ASP A 201 9.53 -9.71 -31.56
CA ASP A 201 10.81 -10.40 -31.67
C ASP A 201 10.70 -11.84 -31.20
N ASP A 202 10.14 -12.06 -30.02
CA ASP A 202 9.91 -13.38 -29.43
C ASP A 202 8.44 -13.57 -29.01
N PRO A 203 7.59 -14.18 -29.83
CA PRO A 203 6.22 -14.51 -29.49
C PRO A 203 6.08 -15.47 -28.28
N GLN A 204 7.17 -16.16 -27.89
CA GLN A 204 7.18 -17.10 -26.76
C GLN A 204 7.64 -16.42 -25.45
N CYS A 205 8.03 -15.14 -25.46
CA CYS A 205 8.43 -14.41 -24.26
C CYS A 205 7.38 -14.60 -23.13
N THR A 206 7.85 -14.71 -21.90
CA THR A 206 6.98 -14.91 -20.72
C THR A 206 6.36 -13.58 -20.27
N ILE A 207 5.34 -13.65 -19.42
CA ILE A 207 4.77 -12.45 -18.79
C ILE A 207 5.81 -11.78 -17.88
N SER A 208 6.69 -12.57 -17.26
CA SER A 208 7.77 -12.04 -16.42
C SER A 208 8.78 -11.22 -17.22
N ASP A 209 9.13 -11.65 -18.44
CA ASP A 209 10.02 -10.89 -19.33
C ASP A 209 9.36 -9.55 -19.72
N LEU A 210 8.07 -9.55 -20.01
CA LEU A 210 7.30 -8.34 -20.31
C LEU A 210 7.23 -7.38 -19.10
N MET A 211 7.23 -7.90 -17.87
CA MET A 211 7.24 -7.10 -16.64
C MET A 211 8.60 -6.43 -16.38
N GLU A 212 9.70 -6.92 -16.96
CA GLU A 212 10.98 -6.21 -16.91
C GLU A 212 10.94 -4.88 -17.65
N VAL A 213 10.09 -4.79 -18.68
CA VAL A 213 9.89 -3.59 -19.49
C VAL A 213 8.71 -2.77 -18.97
N VAL A 214 7.53 -3.39 -18.80
CA VAL A 214 6.32 -2.75 -18.26
C VAL A 214 6.36 -2.83 -16.73
N LYS A 215 6.95 -1.83 -16.11
CA LYS A 215 7.22 -1.83 -14.66
C LYS A 215 5.98 -1.73 -13.78
N GLY A 216 4.87 -1.24 -14.32
CA GLY A 216 3.63 -1.07 -13.58
C GLY A 216 2.73 0.04 -14.14
N PRO A 217 1.58 0.30 -13.50
CA PRO A 217 0.71 1.42 -13.84
C PRO A 217 1.43 2.77 -13.86
N ASP A 218 1.01 3.67 -14.75
CA ASP A 218 1.54 5.03 -14.87
C ASP A 218 0.37 6.03 -14.87
N PHE A 219 -0.03 6.46 -13.67
CA PHE A 219 -1.20 7.31 -13.46
C PHE A 219 -0.94 8.77 -13.87
N PRO A 220 -1.94 9.47 -14.44
CA PRO A 220 -1.82 10.89 -14.79
C PRO A 220 -1.56 11.78 -13.58
N THR A 221 -2.09 11.43 -12.40
CA THR A 221 -1.90 12.16 -11.14
C THR A 221 -0.58 11.86 -10.43
N ARG A 222 0.31 11.05 -11.06
CA ARG A 222 1.64 10.69 -10.54
C ARG A 222 1.58 9.82 -9.27
N GLY A 223 2.37 10.15 -8.24
CA GLY A 223 2.45 9.42 -6.98
C GLY A 223 3.30 8.16 -7.04
N PHE A 224 3.09 7.28 -6.07
CA PHE A 224 3.81 6.02 -5.91
C PHE A 224 2.88 4.82 -6.11
N VAL A 225 3.40 3.76 -6.74
CA VAL A 225 2.75 2.44 -6.82
C VAL A 225 3.67 1.39 -6.21
N TYR A 226 3.14 0.58 -5.33
CA TYR A 226 3.88 -0.55 -4.74
C TYR A 226 3.75 -1.78 -5.63
N ALA A 227 4.87 -2.14 -6.28
CA ALA A 227 4.98 -3.31 -7.17
C ALA A 227 5.27 -4.55 -6.32
N GLY A 228 4.24 -5.12 -5.70
CA GLY A 228 4.34 -6.36 -4.96
C GLY A 228 3.61 -7.51 -5.66
N LYS A 229 3.32 -8.56 -4.87
CA LYS A 229 2.59 -9.74 -5.33
C LYS A 229 1.29 -9.38 -6.07
N GLY A 230 0.57 -8.32 -5.61
CA GLY A 230 -0.68 -7.90 -6.22
C GLY A 230 -0.55 -7.41 -7.67
N LEU A 231 0.56 -6.76 -8.03
CA LEU A 231 0.85 -6.37 -9.42
C LEU A 231 1.21 -7.59 -10.27
N SER A 232 2.06 -8.48 -9.76
CA SER A 232 2.41 -9.73 -10.42
C SER A 232 1.17 -10.58 -10.70
N ASP A 233 0.30 -10.76 -9.70
CA ASP A 233 -0.97 -11.49 -9.86
C ASP A 233 -1.84 -10.83 -10.94
N ALA A 234 -1.94 -9.48 -10.95
CA ALA A 234 -2.72 -8.75 -11.95
C ALA A 234 -2.24 -8.99 -13.38
N TYR A 235 -0.93 -8.96 -13.61
CA TYR A 235 -0.37 -9.15 -14.93
C TYR A 235 -0.39 -10.61 -15.41
N HIS A 236 -0.32 -11.58 -14.50
CA HIS A 236 -0.41 -13.00 -14.85
C HIS A 236 -1.87 -13.49 -15.00
N THR A 237 -2.78 -13.00 -14.15
CA THR A 237 -4.15 -13.54 -14.10
C THR A 237 -5.23 -12.58 -14.58
N GLY A 238 -4.89 -11.32 -14.82
CA GLY A 238 -5.83 -10.25 -15.11
C GLY A 238 -6.52 -9.65 -13.89
N ARG A 239 -6.24 -10.15 -12.67
CA ARG A 239 -6.81 -9.64 -11.41
C ARG A 239 -5.74 -9.46 -10.35
N GLY A 240 -5.79 -8.32 -9.67
CA GLY A 240 -4.88 -8.04 -8.57
C GLY A 240 -5.22 -6.73 -7.87
N THR A 241 -4.45 -6.38 -6.86
CA THR A 241 -4.64 -5.14 -6.13
C THR A 241 -3.27 -4.52 -5.86
N VAL A 242 -3.10 -3.26 -6.24
CA VAL A 242 -1.89 -2.49 -5.96
C VAL A 242 -2.20 -1.36 -4.99
N LYS A 243 -1.25 -1.01 -4.13
CA LYS A 243 -1.35 0.18 -3.29
C LYS A 243 -0.83 1.38 -4.08
N VAL A 244 -1.58 2.47 -4.02
CA VAL A 244 -1.23 3.76 -4.62
C VAL A 244 -1.14 4.78 -3.51
N ARG A 245 -0.07 5.58 -3.50
CA ARG A 245 0.19 6.58 -2.48
C ARG A 245 0.51 7.93 -3.12
N GLY A 246 -0.03 9.01 -2.55
CA GLY A 246 0.32 10.38 -2.94
C GLY A 246 1.72 10.75 -2.46
N ARG A 247 2.32 11.78 -3.08
CA ARG A 247 3.64 12.32 -2.71
C ARG A 247 3.49 13.44 -1.70
N LEU A 248 4.18 13.30 -0.58
CA LEU A 248 4.30 14.28 0.49
C LEU A 248 5.75 14.74 0.59
N GLU A 249 5.96 16.02 0.82
CA GLU A 249 7.28 16.63 1.02
C GLU A 249 7.27 17.46 2.32
N VAL A 250 8.39 17.47 3.02
CA VAL A 250 8.56 18.33 4.21
C VAL A 250 9.32 19.59 3.79
N GLU A 251 8.72 20.76 4.00
CA GLU A 251 9.33 22.06 3.75
C GLU A 251 9.65 22.76 5.08
N GLU A 252 10.87 23.28 5.20
CA GLU A 252 11.24 24.14 6.31
C GLU A 252 10.69 25.55 6.11
N ARG A 253 10.11 26.10 7.17
CA ARG A 253 9.59 27.47 7.20
C ARG A 253 10.43 28.38 8.09
N LYS A 254 10.17 29.70 8.01
CA LYS A 254 10.85 30.68 8.86
C LYS A 254 10.71 30.33 10.34
N LYS A 255 11.73 30.57 11.14
CA LYS A 255 11.80 30.31 12.58
C LYS A 255 11.84 28.82 12.99
N GLY A 256 12.32 27.92 12.12
CA GLY A 256 12.43 26.50 12.44
C GLY A 256 11.08 25.78 12.51
N LEU A 257 10.03 26.33 11.92
CA LEU A 257 8.74 25.66 11.74
C LEU A 257 8.82 24.77 10.50
N GLN A 258 8.07 23.67 10.49
CA GLN A 258 7.99 22.75 9.37
C GLN A 258 6.56 22.66 8.84
N ALA A 259 6.44 22.40 7.56
CA ALA A 259 5.15 22.14 6.92
C ALA A 259 5.25 20.89 6.06
N ILE A 260 4.19 20.10 6.02
CA ILE A 260 4.02 18.99 5.08
C ILE A 260 3.27 19.53 3.88
N VAL A 261 3.77 19.26 2.69
CA VAL A 261 3.16 19.68 1.43
C VAL A 261 2.75 18.45 0.64
N ILE A 262 1.47 18.33 0.31
CA ILE A 262 0.97 17.31 -0.59
C ILE A 262 1.20 17.82 -2.01
N ARG A 263 2.04 17.12 -2.79
CA ARG A 263 2.37 17.44 -4.19
C ARG A 263 1.57 16.62 -5.19
N GLU A 264 1.25 15.39 -4.84
CA GLU A 264 0.58 14.45 -5.72
C GLU A 264 -0.42 13.62 -4.90
N ILE A 265 -1.55 13.29 -5.50
CA ILE A 265 -2.62 12.52 -4.86
C ILE A 265 -2.90 11.23 -5.65
N PRO A 266 -3.43 10.18 -5.02
CA PRO A 266 -3.82 8.95 -5.71
C PRO A 266 -4.82 9.19 -6.84
N PHE A 267 -4.72 8.38 -7.90
CA PHE A 267 -5.60 8.45 -9.05
C PHE A 267 -7.08 8.29 -8.68
N GLY A 268 -7.92 9.15 -9.21
CA GLY A 268 -9.37 9.15 -8.98
C GLY A 268 -9.80 9.74 -7.64
N LEU A 269 -8.86 10.27 -6.84
CA LEU A 269 -9.19 10.94 -5.58
C LEU A 269 -9.57 12.41 -5.84
N ASN A 270 -10.66 12.85 -5.22
CA ASN A 270 -11.07 14.25 -5.19
C ASN A 270 -10.24 15.02 -4.14
N LYS A 271 -9.53 16.10 -4.57
CA LYS A 271 -8.63 16.86 -3.70
C LYS A 271 -9.41 17.62 -2.60
N SER A 272 -10.52 18.25 -2.91
CA SER A 272 -11.32 18.98 -1.92
C SER A 272 -11.85 18.06 -0.82
N SER A 273 -12.38 16.89 -1.17
CA SER A 273 -12.83 15.89 -0.20
C SER A 273 -11.68 15.35 0.67
N LEU A 274 -10.46 15.27 0.13
CA LEU A 274 -9.27 14.92 0.90
C LEU A 274 -8.97 16.01 1.94
N VAL A 275 -8.96 17.29 1.55
CA VAL A 275 -8.68 18.42 2.44
C VAL A 275 -9.73 18.50 3.55
N GLU A 276 -11.02 18.36 3.22
CA GLU A 276 -12.10 18.32 4.21
C GLU A 276 -11.94 17.17 5.20
N LYS A 277 -11.56 15.98 4.73
CA LYS A 277 -11.31 14.81 5.58
C LYS A 277 -10.14 15.04 6.53
N ILE A 278 -9.05 15.65 6.06
CA ILE A 278 -7.90 15.99 6.91
C ILE A 278 -8.34 16.97 8.00
N ALA A 279 -9.06 18.05 7.63
CA ALA A 279 -9.59 19.03 8.59
C ALA A 279 -10.50 18.37 9.64
N GLY A 280 -11.39 17.45 9.23
CA GLY A 280 -12.23 16.67 10.12
C GLY A 280 -11.42 15.83 11.13
N LEU A 281 -10.36 15.15 10.67
CA LEU A 281 -9.51 14.33 11.54
C LEU A 281 -8.70 15.16 12.56
N VAL A 282 -8.32 16.39 12.19
CA VAL A 282 -7.68 17.35 13.10
C VAL A 282 -8.67 17.82 14.16
N ASN A 283 -9.88 18.18 13.77
CA ASN A 283 -10.95 18.61 14.71
C ASN A 283 -11.37 17.48 15.67
N ASP A 284 -11.38 16.24 15.20
CA ASP A 284 -11.67 15.03 16.00
C ASP A 284 -10.49 14.60 16.89
N HIS A 285 -9.36 15.32 16.88
CA HIS A 285 -8.13 14.96 17.59
C HIS A 285 -7.59 13.55 17.26
N LYS A 286 -7.83 13.07 16.04
CA LYS A 286 -7.26 11.81 15.55
C LYS A 286 -5.88 11.99 14.94
N ILE A 287 -5.59 13.19 14.46
CA ILE A 287 -4.26 13.61 14.00
C ILE A 287 -3.91 14.88 14.78
N ASP A 288 -2.93 14.77 15.67
CA ASP A 288 -2.38 15.89 16.40
C ASP A 288 -1.16 16.47 15.69
N GLY A 289 -0.73 17.66 16.12
CA GLY A 289 0.48 18.31 15.60
C GLY A 289 0.26 19.24 14.41
N ILE A 290 -0.93 19.32 13.84
CA ILE A 290 -1.29 20.23 12.74
C ILE A 290 -1.76 21.56 13.34
N SER A 291 -1.25 22.69 12.81
CA SER A 291 -1.65 24.05 13.22
C SER A 291 -2.56 24.73 12.19
N ASP A 292 -2.33 24.49 10.90
CA ASP A 292 -3.11 25.09 9.81
C ASP A 292 -3.11 24.20 8.57
N LEU A 293 -4.14 24.32 7.75
CA LEU A 293 -4.34 23.53 6.51
C LEU A 293 -4.83 24.48 5.42
N ARG A 294 -4.08 24.59 4.32
CA ARG A 294 -4.39 25.47 3.19
C ARG A 294 -4.21 24.76 1.87
N ASP A 295 -5.05 25.09 0.91
CA ASP A 295 -4.87 24.71 -0.49
C ASP A 295 -4.25 25.90 -1.26
N GLU A 296 -3.03 25.73 -1.71
CA GLU A 296 -2.24 26.68 -2.51
C GLU A 296 -2.02 26.16 -3.95
N SER A 297 -2.84 25.23 -4.40
CA SER A 297 -2.71 24.64 -5.74
C SER A 297 -2.94 25.69 -6.84
N ASP A 298 -2.11 25.63 -7.86
CA ASP A 298 -2.16 26.56 -9.01
C ASP A 298 -1.98 25.80 -10.34
N ARG A 299 -1.75 26.52 -11.44
CA ARG A 299 -1.48 25.93 -12.77
C ARG A 299 -0.20 25.08 -12.83
N LYS A 300 0.69 25.18 -11.85
CA LYS A 300 1.94 24.41 -11.79
C LYS A 300 1.72 23.03 -11.15
N GLY A 301 0.61 22.84 -10.45
CA GLY A 301 0.24 21.57 -9.85
C GLY A 301 -0.41 21.68 -8.48
N ILE A 302 -0.58 20.52 -7.85
CA ILE A 302 -1.16 20.39 -6.52
C ILE A 302 -0.16 20.89 -5.47
N ARG A 303 -0.67 21.71 -4.55
CA ARG A 303 0.06 22.21 -3.39
C ARG A 303 -0.89 22.38 -2.21
N VAL A 304 -1.13 21.32 -1.46
CA VAL A 304 -1.88 21.42 -0.20
C VAL A 304 -0.87 21.47 0.94
N VAL A 305 -0.89 22.56 1.69
CA VAL A 305 0.08 22.88 2.74
C VAL A 305 -0.53 22.60 4.10
N ILE A 306 0.17 21.82 4.91
CA ILE A 306 -0.18 21.44 6.28
C ILE A 306 0.91 21.97 7.19
N ASP A 307 0.66 23.08 7.88
CA ASP A 307 1.61 23.67 8.82
C ASP A 307 1.62 22.90 10.16
N LEU A 308 2.80 22.57 10.65
CA LEU A 308 2.98 21.80 11.88
C LEU A 308 3.11 22.72 13.12
N LYS A 309 2.67 22.24 14.27
CA LYS A 309 2.94 22.86 15.56
C LYS A 309 4.43 22.71 15.91
N ARG A 310 4.96 23.63 16.71
CA ARG A 310 6.36 23.60 17.14
C ARG A 310 6.65 22.31 17.93
N GLY A 311 7.72 21.60 17.57
CA GLY A 311 8.12 20.35 18.21
C GLY A 311 7.39 19.10 17.72
N THR A 312 6.55 19.20 16.68
CA THR A 312 5.94 18.04 16.03
C THR A 312 6.93 17.38 15.08
N ILE A 313 7.04 16.07 15.15
CA ILE A 313 7.85 15.27 14.22
C ILE A 313 7.02 15.03 12.93
N PRO A 314 7.48 15.52 11.76
CA PRO A 314 6.70 15.43 10.51
C PRO A 314 6.32 14.00 10.12
N ASP A 315 7.22 13.03 10.32
CA ASP A 315 7.01 11.65 9.91
C ASP A 315 5.83 10.97 10.61
N ILE A 316 5.60 11.31 11.88
CA ILE A 316 4.44 10.82 12.64
C ILE A 316 3.13 11.32 12.01
N VAL A 317 3.10 12.59 11.61
CA VAL A 317 1.93 13.19 10.95
C VAL A 317 1.74 12.60 9.56
N ILE A 318 2.82 12.45 8.77
CA ILE A 318 2.80 11.81 7.44
C ILE A 318 2.22 10.41 7.52
N ASN A 319 2.68 9.59 8.46
CA ASN A 319 2.15 8.23 8.65
C ASN A 319 0.69 8.23 9.07
N SER A 320 0.29 9.16 9.92
CA SER A 320 -1.11 9.33 10.32
C SER A 320 -1.98 9.74 9.13
N LEU A 321 -1.50 10.63 8.26
CA LEU A 321 -2.17 11.02 7.03
C LEU A 321 -2.36 9.82 6.10
N TYR A 322 -1.32 9.02 5.84
CA TYR A 322 -1.46 7.80 5.03
C TYR A 322 -2.39 6.77 5.65
N LYS A 323 -2.40 6.62 6.96
CA LYS A 323 -3.22 5.63 7.68
C LYS A 323 -4.71 6.00 7.73
N TYR A 324 -5.04 7.26 7.94
CA TYR A 324 -6.41 7.71 8.21
C TYR A 324 -7.10 8.40 7.04
N THR A 325 -6.35 8.73 5.97
CA THR A 325 -6.88 9.40 4.79
C THR A 325 -6.69 8.57 3.52
N PRO A 326 -7.39 8.86 2.42
CA PRO A 326 -7.18 8.18 1.15
C PRO A 326 -5.91 8.62 0.40
N LEU A 327 -4.94 9.30 1.05
CA LEU A 327 -3.59 9.53 0.51
C LEU A 327 -2.83 8.22 0.25
N GLU A 328 -3.16 7.14 0.96
CA GLU A 328 -2.85 5.78 0.57
C GLU A 328 -4.16 5.04 0.30
N THR A 329 -4.31 4.47 -0.87
CA THR A 329 -5.48 3.71 -1.28
C THR A 329 -5.11 2.46 -2.06
N SER A 330 -6.03 1.51 -2.14
CA SER A 330 -5.86 0.31 -2.94
C SER A 330 -6.58 0.47 -4.28
N PHE A 331 -5.84 0.22 -5.38
CA PHE A 331 -6.41 0.15 -6.72
C PHE A 331 -6.60 -1.32 -7.12
N GLY A 332 -7.85 -1.75 -7.25
CA GLY A 332 -8.21 -3.09 -7.70
C GLY A 332 -8.11 -3.20 -9.22
N ILE A 333 -7.19 -4.01 -9.73
CA ILE A 333 -7.01 -4.25 -11.15
C ILE A 333 -7.93 -5.39 -11.59
N ASN A 334 -8.68 -5.18 -12.68
CA ASN A 334 -9.51 -6.19 -13.33
C ASN A 334 -9.50 -5.93 -14.86
N MET A 335 -8.66 -6.69 -15.57
CA MET A 335 -8.37 -6.48 -17.00
C MET A 335 -9.40 -7.17 -17.90
N LEU A 336 -10.67 -6.84 -17.72
CA LEU A 336 -11.78 -7.38 -18.52
C LEU A 336 -11.99 -6.50 -19.77
N ALA A 337 -11.96 -7.12 -20.96
CA ALA A 337 -12.24 -6.45 -22.23
C ALA A 337 -13.06 -7.33 -23.17
N VAL A 338 -13.60 -6.77 -24.24
CA VAL A 338 -14.31 -7.50 -25.28
C VAL A 338 -13.30 -7.99 -26.32
N VAL A 339 -13.27 -9.29 -26.54
CA VAL A 339 -12.52 -9.97 -27.62
C VAL A 339 -13.52 -10.80 -28.42
N ASP A 340 -13.59 -10.63 -29.72
CA ASP A 340 -14.51 -11.35 -30.60
C ASP A 340 -15.97 -11.39 -30.09
N ASN A 341 -16.48 -10.22 -29.70
CA ASN A 341 -17.84 -10.05 -29.13
C ASN A 341 -18.09 -10.85 -27.82
N ARG A 342 -17.05 -11.19 -27.08
CA ARG A 342 -17.15 -11.88 -25.77
C ARG A 342 -16.33 -11.14 -24.71
N PRO A 343 -16.85 -11.02 -23.50
CA PRO A 343 -16.06 -10.47 -22.38
C PRO A 343 -15.01 -11.50 -21.96
N VAL A 344 -13.75 -11.12 -22.00
CA VAL A 344 -12.60 -11.97 -21.65
C VAL A 344 -11.73 -11.26 -20.62
N LEU A 345 -11.31 -11.99 -19.59
CA LEU A 345 -10.31 -11.51 -18.64
C LEU A 345 -8.91 -11.70 -19.25
N LEU A 346 -8.23 -10.60 -19.50
CA LEU A 346 -6.93 -10.58 -20.16
C LEU A 346 -5.80 -10.60 -19.12
N ASN A 347 -4.68 -11.19 -19.44
CA ASN A 347 -3.40 -10.95 -18.81
C ASN A 347 -2.58 -9.94 -19.64
N LEU A 348 -1.42 -9.52 -19.15
CA LEU A 348 -0.59 -8.52 -19.83
C LEU A 348 -0.24 -8.97 -21.27
N LYS A 349 0.23 -10.21 -21.42
CA LYS A 349 0.62 -10.75 -22.74
C LYS A 349 -0.56 -10.84 -23.69
N THR A 350 -1.71 -11.34 -23.24
CA THR A 350 -2.91 -11.46 -24.11
C THR A 350 -3.44 -10.09 -24.52
N ALA A 351 -3.38 -9.07 -23.64
CA ALA A 351 -3.80 -7.72 -23.99
C ALA A 351 -2.91 -7.11 -25.09
N LEU A 352 -1.58 -7.29 -25.00
CA LEU A 352 -0.63 -6.86 -26.03
C LEU A 352 -0.81 -7.67 -27.33
N SER A 353 -1.03 -8.97 -27.25
CA SER A 353 -1.24 -9.83 -28.42
C SER A 353 -2.50 -9.44 -29.19
N CYS A 354 -3.62 -9.15 -28.51
CA CYS A 354 -4.84 -8.68 -29.18
C CYS A 354 -4.60 -7.40 -30.00
N PHE A 355 -3.78 -6.49 -29.46
CA PHE A 355 -3.40 -5.28 -30.20
C PHE A 355 -2.49 -5.60 -31.41
N VAL A 356 -1.48 -6.46 -31.25
CA VAL A 356 -0.58 -6.87 -32.34
C VAL A 356 -1.35 -7.54 -33.47
N ASP A 357 -2.26 -8.45 -33.15
CA ASP A 357 -3.07 -9.15 -34.12
C ASP A 357 -3.99 -8.20 -34.89
N HIS A 358 -4.61 -7.26 -34.18
CA HIS A 358 -5.41 -6.19 -34.82
C HIS A 358 -4.54 -5.33 -35.76
N ARG A 359 -3.35 -4.88 -35.29
CA ARG A 359 -2.43 -4.11 -36.16
C ARG A 359 -1.99 -4.91 -37.38
N ARG A 360 -1.71 -6.18 -37.22
CA ARG A 360 -1.36 -7.08 -38.36
C ARG A 360 -2.47 -7.08 -39.40
N GLU A 361 -3.72 -7.25 -38.99
CA GLU A 361 -4.87 -7.24 -39.90
C GLU A 361 -5.03 -5.86 -40.60
N VAL A 362 -4.92 -4.76 -39.83
CA VAL A 362 -5.01 -3.39 -40.38
C VAL A 362 -3.93 -3.16 -41.44
N VAL A 363 -2.66 -3.55 -41.17
CA VAL A 363 -1.54 -3.38 -42.12
C VAL A 363 -1.76 -4.22 -43.39
N ILE A 364 -2.22 -5.47 -43.25
CA ILE A 364 -2.52 -6.33 -44.39
C ILE A 364 -3.64 -5.70 -45.25
N ARG A 365 -4.74 -5.27 -44.65
CA ARG A 365 -5.85 -4.65 -45.38
C ARG A 365 -5.43 -3.34 -46.05
N ARG A 366 -4.70 -2.49 -45.37
CA ARG A 366 -4.14 -1.25 -45.92
C ARG A 366 -3.24 -1.53 -47.11
N THR A 367 -2.30 -2.45 -46.93
CA THR A 367 -1.33 -2.81 -48.01
C THR A 367 -2.04 -3.39 -49.22
N ARG A 368 -3.08 -4.20 -49.02
CA ARG A 368 -3.90 -4.73 -50.12
C ARG A 368 -4.63 -3.63 -50.89
N TYR A 369 -5.21 -2.69 -50.17
CA TYR A 369 -5.88 -1.52 -50.75
C TYR A 369 -4.91 -0.63 -51.54
N ASP A 370 -3.74 -0.31 -50.93
CA ASP A 370 -2.70 0.51 -51.56
C ASP A 370 -2.10 -0.22 -52.78
N LEU A 371 -1.91 -1.53 -52.71
CA LEU A 371 -1.48 -2.37 -53.84
C LEU A 371 -2.47 -2.27 -54.99
N GLN A 372 -3.75 -2.49 -54.73
CA GLN A 372 -4.79 -2.43 -55.77
C GLN A 372 -4.84 -1.07 -56.46
N LYS A 373 -4.74 0.03 -55.69
CA LYS A 373 -4.66 1.41 -56.23
C LYS A 373 -3.39 1.63 -57.03
N ALA A 374 -2.25 1.15 -56.54
CA ALA A 374 -0.96 1.29 -57.23
C ALA A 374 -0.96 0.48 -58.53
N GLU A 375 -1.47 -0.76 -58.54
CA GLU A 375 -1.58 -1.57 -59.74
C GLU A 375 -2.53 -0.94 -60.76
N ALA A 376 -3.70 -0.43 -60.34
CA ALA A 376 -4.63 0.27 -61.22
C ALA A 376 -4.00 1.54 -61.83
N ARG A 377 -3.20 2.28 -61.05
CA ARG A 377 -2.50 3.48 -61.58
C ARG A 377 -1.34 3.10 -62.48
N ALA A 378 -0.54 2.09 -62.12
CA ALA A 378 0.55 1.58 -62.97
C ALA A 378 0.03 1.08 -64.31
N HIS A 379 -1.11 0.37 -64.32
CA HIS A 379 -1.75 -0.09 -65.52
C HIS A 379 -2.12 1.07 -66.51
N ILE A 380 -2.65 2.16 -65.95
CA ILE A 380 -2.96 3.38 -66.74
C ILE A 380 -1.66 3.98 -67.28
N LEU A 381 -0.62 4.12 -66.45
CA LEU A 381 0.68 4.69 -66.87
C LEU A 381 1.38 3.84 -67.90
N GLU A 382 1.24 2.53 -67.85
CA GLU A 382 1.74 1.61 -68.90
C GLU A 382 1.11 1.87 -70.24
N GLY A 383 -0.23 2.03 -70.29
CA GLY A 383 -0.91 2.41 -71.51
C GLY A 383 -0.48 3.78 -72.07
N LEU A 384 -0.30 4.77 -71.14
CA LEU A 384 0.21 6.09 -71.52
C LEU A 384 1.66 6.01 -72.04
N ARG A 385 2.53 5.17 -71.48
CA ARG A 385 3.90 4.91 -71.99
C ARG A 385 3.87 4.38 -73.44
N ILE A 386 3.05 3.33 -73.71
CA ILE A 386 2.88 2.77 -75.02
C ILE A 386 2.41 3.84 -76.02
N ALA A 387 1.46 4.67 -75.60
CA ALA A 387 0.95 5.78 -76.41
C ALA A 387 2.01 6.86 -76.72
N ILE A 388 2.90 7.15 -75.77
CA ILE A 388 3.99 8.13 -75.98
C ILE A 388 5.09 7.54 -76.86
N ASP A 389 5.40 6.24 -76.72
CA ASP A 389 6.41 5.58 -77.53
C ASP A 389 5.96 5.46 -78.97
N HIS A 390 4.63 5.43 -79.30
CA HIS A 390 4.03 5.41 -80.59
C HIS A 390 3.20 6.65 -80.94
N ILE A 391 3.62 7.83 -80.48
CA ILE A 391 2.79 9.05 -80.46
C ILE A 391 2.24 9.43 -81.82
N ASP A 392 3.06 9.35 -82.87
CA ASP A 392 2.65 9.74 -84.23
C ASP A 392 1.53 8.83 -84.78
N GLU A 393 1.61 7.52 -84.52
CA GLU A 393 0.62 6.56 -84.91
C GLU A 393 -0.70 6.73 -84.15
N VAL A 394 -0.60 6.96 -82.85
CA VAL A 394 -1.76 7.24 -81.93
C VAL A 394 -2.48 8.50 -82.34
N VAL A 395 -1.78 9.58 -82.67
CA VAL A 395 -2.36 10.85 -83.08
C VAL A 395 -3.00 10.67 -84.50
N ALA A 396 -2.36 9.96 -85.44
CA ALA A 396 -2.92 9.69 -86.74
C ALA A 396 -4.22 8.86 -86.65
N LEU A 397 -4.26 7.81 -85.82
CA LEU A 397 -5.46 7.00 -85.59
C LEU A 397 -6.59 7.81 -84.95
N ILE A 398 -6.34 8.66 -83.89
CA ILE A 398 -7.35 9.46 -83.30
C ILE A 398 -7.92 10.48 -84.30
N ARG A 399 -7.10 11.09 -85.15
CA ARG A 399 -7.53 12.04 -86.17
C ARG A 399 -8.32 11.41 -87.29
N ALA A 400 -8.07 10.13 -87.58
CA ALA A 400 -8.78 9.37 -88.64
C ALA A 400 -10.13 8.82 -88.19
N SER A 401 -10.38 8.70 -86.88
CA SER A 401 -11.60 8.16 -86.30
C SER A 401 -12.73 9.21 -86.35
N ALA A 402 -13.96 8.80 -86.68
CA ALA A 402 -15.14 9.65 -86.77
C ALA A 402 -15.79 9.91 -85.39
N SER A 403 -15.48 9.08 -84.37
CA SER A 403 -16.01 9.22 -83.04
C SER A 403 -14.99 8.77 -81.98
N PRO A 404 -15.17 9.27 -80.70
CA PRO A 404 -14.29 8.80 -79.63
C PRO A 404 -14.38 7.30 -79.33
N ASP A 405 -15.53 6.68 -79.56
CA ASP A 405 -15.74 5.22 -79.43
C ASP A 405 -14.97 4.43 -80.46
N GLU A 406 -14.94 4.96 -81.73
CA GLU A 406 -14.13 4.35 -82.86
C GLU A 406 -12.65 4.50 -82.58
N ALA A 407 -12.21 5.67 -82.11
CA ALA A 407 -10.82 5.87 -81.72
C ALA A 407 -10.42 4.95 -80.58
N ARG A 408 -11.31 4.78 -79.54
CA ARG A 408 -11.07 3.82 -78.46
C ARG A 408 -10.91 2.38 -78.97
N ALA A 409 -11.84 1.91 -79.83
CA ALA A 409 -11.77 0.58 -80.32
C ALA A 409 -10.50 0.35 -81.20
N GLY A 410 -10.12 1.38 -82.00
CA GLY A 410 -8.90 1.33 -82.84
C GLY A 410 -7.62 1.29 -81.97
N LEU A 411 -7.55 2.05 -80.89
CA LEU A 411 -6.44 2.05 -79.90
C LEU A 411 -6.31 0.68 -79.25
N MET A 412 -7.44 0.10 -78.79
CA MET A 412 -7.45 -1.23 -78.22
C MET A 412 -6.98 -2.35 -79.17
N GLN A 413 -7.42 -2.31 -80.41
CA GLN A 413 -7.07 -3.31 -81.43
C GLN A 413 -5.62 -3.22 -81.90
N ARG A 414 -5.11 -1.97 -82.11
CA ARG A 414 -3.79 -1.79 -82.70
C ARG A 414 -2.64 -1.92 -81.73
N PHE A 415 -2.84 -1.48 -80.49
CA PHE A 415 -1.82 -1.44 -79.46
C PHE A 415 -2.07 -2.43 -78.31
N GLU A 416 -3.04 -3.31 -78.40
CA GLU A 416 -3.43 -4.30 -77.40
C GLU A 416 -3.79 -3.67 -76.05
N LEU A 417 -4.35 -2.46 -76.08
CA LEU A 417 -4.69 -1.70 -74.87
C LEU A 417 -6.04 -2.12 -74.28
N THR A 418 -6.13 -2.07 -72.98
CA THR A 418 -7.43 -2.19 -72.27
C THR A 418 -8.33 -0.96 -72.48
N GLU A 419 -9.63 -1.09 -72.32
CA GLU A 419 -10.58 0.02 -72.43
C GLU A 419 -10.22 1.18 -71.50
N VAL A 420 -9.79 0.87 -70.26
CA VAL A 420 -9.34 1.89 -69.29
C VAL A 420 -8.12 2.66 -69.77
N GLN A 421 -7.13 1.98 -70.33
CA GLN A 421 -5.90 2.57 -70.93
C GLN A 421 -6.25 3.43 -72.13
N ALA A 422 -7.07 2.92 -73.04
CA ALA A 422 -7.47 3.65 -74.26
C ALA A 422 -8.26 4.93 -73.89
N ARG A 423 -9.17 4.86 -72.90
CA ARG A 423 -9.87 6.03 -72.39
C ARG A 423 -8.90 7.06 -71.79
N ALA A 424 -7.94 6.63 -70.94
CA ALA A 424 -6.94 7.53 -70.34
C ALA A 424 -6.05 8.20 -71.39
N ILE A 425 -5.77 7.55 -72.52
CA ILE A 425 -5.04 8.12 -73.67
C ILE A 425 -5.92 9.18 -74.35
N LEU A 426 -7.20 8.96 -74.58
CA LEU A 426 -8.08 9.92 -75.20
C LEU A 426 -8.31 11.15 -74.27
N ASP A 427 -8.33 11.00 -72.99
CA ASP A 427 -8.46 12.07 -72.01
C ASP A 427 -7.14 12.82 -71.77
N MET A 428 -6.02 12.40 -72.38
CA MET A 428 -4.69 12.97 -72.18
C MET A 428 -4.60 14.37 -72.82
N ARG A 429 -4.21 15.38 -72.05
CA ARG A 429 -3.98 16.73 -72.55
C ARG A 429 -2.69 16.81 -73.36
N LEU A 430 -2.71 17.52 -74.49
CA LEU A 430 -1.53 17.69 -75.37
C LEU A 430 -0.31 18.23 -74.64
N GLN A 431 -0.46 18.97 -73.56
CA GLN A 431 0.63 19.46 -72.69
C GLN A 431 1.48 18.31 -72.11
N ARG A 432 0.92 17.13 -71.90
CA ARG A 432 1.64 15.95 -71.36
C ARG A 432 2.54 15.25 -72.36
N LEU A 433 2.57 15.72 -73.59
CA LEU A 433 3.45 15.21 -74.65
C LEU A 433 4.81 15.90 -74.70
N THR A 434 5.08 16.86 -73.86
CA THR A 434 6.40 17.52 -73.78
C THR A 434 7.44 16.59 -73.14
N GLY A 435 8.73 16.78 -73.52
CA GLY A 435 9.84 15.94 -73.02
C GLY A 435 9.94 15.84 -71.52
N LEU A 436 9.76 16.99 -70.82
CA LEU A 436 9.78 17.07 -69.34
C LEU A 436 8.68 16.22 -68.70
N GLN A 437 7.48 16.29 -69.23
CA GLN A 437 6.29 15.54 -68.71
C GLN A 437 6.44 14.03 -68.97
N ARG A 438 7.13 13.61 -70.05
CA ARG A 438 7.47 12.21 -70.32
C ARG A 438 8.44 11.66 -69.28
N GLU A 439 9.44 12.42 -68.85
CA GLU A 439 10.38 12.03 -67.81
C GLU A 439 9.67 11.90 -66.44
N GLU A 440 8.80 12.82 -66.08
CA GLU A 440 7.98 12.76 -64.86
C GLU A 440 7.09 11.52 -64.85
N LEU A 441 6.40 11.21 -65.95
CA LEU A 441 5.57 10.01 -66.07
C LEU A 441 6.36 8.72 -65.92
N MET A 442 7.54 8.64 -66.52
CA MET A 442 8.44 7.49 -66.40
C MET A 442 9.01 7.35 -64.99
N ALA A 443 9.24 8.47 -64.29
CA ALA A 443 9.65 8.46 -62.88
C ALA A 443 8.50 7.99 -61.99
N GLU A 444 7.27 8.51 -62.15
CA GLU A 444 6.07 8.06 -61.44
C GLU A 444 5.84 6.55 -61.65
N TYR A 445 5.98 6.03 -62.89
CA TYR A 445 5.79 4.63 -63.18
C TYR A 445 6.82 3.73 -62.48
N ARG A 446 8.10 4.12 -62.45
CA ARG A 446 9.15 3.39 -61.71
C ARG A 446 8.92 3.36 -60.23
N GLU A 447 8.60 4.51 -59.65
CA GLU A 447 8.28 4.62 -58.24
C GLU A 447 7.06 3.74 -57.84
N LEU A 448 6.04 3.67 -58.74
CA LEU A 448 4.90 2.79 -58.51
C LEU A 448 5.25 1.31 -58.59
N LEU A 449 6.13 0.92 -59.51
CA LEU A 449 6.58 -0.47 -59.57
C LEU A 449 7.35 -0.88 -58.31
N GLU A 450 8.23 -0.02 -57.81
CA GLU A 450 8.93 -0.26 -56.55
C GLU A 450 7.95 -0.39 -55.36
N LYS A 451 6.92 0.45 -55.33
CA LYS A 451 5.86 0.37 -54.31
C LYS A 451 5.05 -0.92 -54.42
N ILE A 452 4.71 -1.34 -55.62
CA ILE A 452 3.99 -2.58 -55.89
C ILE A 452 4.80 -3.80 -55.42
N GLU A 453 6.10 -3.82 -55.73
CA GLU A 453 7.01 -4.90 -55.29
C GLU A 453 7.11 -4.91 -53.76
N PHE A 454 7.26 -3.74 -53.13
CA PHE A 454 7.26 -3.62 -51.68
C PHE A 454 5.92 -4.11 -51.09
N PHE A 455 4.77 -3.68 -51.59
CA PHE A 455 3.47 -4.11 -51.08
C PHE A 455 3.28 -5.63 -51.23
N LYS A 456 3.71 -6.22 -52.35
CA LYS A 456 3.67 -7.69 -52.54
C LYS A 456 4.57 -8.38 -51.53
N SER A 457 5.77 -7.86 -51.28
CA SER A 457 6.69 -8.43 -50.29
C SER A 457 6.11 -8.37 -48.86
N VAL A 458 5.38 -7.31 -48.50
CA VAL A 458 4.69 -7.21 -47.18
C VAL A 458 3.58 -8.24 -47.04
N LEU A 459 2.84 -8.52 -48.14
CA LEU A 459 1.72 -9.48 -48.11
C LEU A 459 2.19 -10.95 -48.16
N GLU A 460 3.31 -11.26 -48.82
CA GLU A 460 3.82 -12.61 -49.05
C GLU A 460 4.83 -13.06 -47.97
N ASN A 461 5.59 -12.11 -47.38
CA ASN A 461 6.64 -12.42 -46.42
C ASN A 461 6.30 -11.97 -45.01
N PRO A 462 6.08 -12.89 -44.07
CA PRO A 462 5.78 -12.57 -42.66
C PRO A 462 6.86 -11.73 -41.95
N GLU A 463 8.14 -11.88 -42.34
CA GLU A 463 9.25 -11.11 -41.78
C GLU A 463 9.22 -9.64 -42.20
N VAL A 464 8.86 -9.37 -43.46
CA VAL A 464 8.69 -7.99 -43.95
C VAL A 464 7.49 -7.33 -43.26
N LEU A 465 6.39 -8.03 -43.13
CA LEU A 465 5.22 -7.56 -42.37
C LEU A 465 5.58 -7.25 -40.89
N ARG A 466 6.35 -8.12 -40.25
CA ARG A 466 6.85 -7.91 -38.87
C ARG A 466 7.73 -6.67 -38.78
N SER A 467 8.61 -6.50 -39.75
CA SER A 467 9.50 -5.33 -39.79
C SER A 467 8.71 -4.02 -39.95
N GLU A 468 7.65 -4.03 -40.75
CA GLU A 468 6.76 -2.88 -40.94
C GLU A 468 5.99 -2.54 -39.64
N LEU A 469 5.46 -3.56 -38.95
CA LEU A 469 4.83 -3.37 -37.63
C LEU A 469 5.80 -2.74 -36.61
N LYS A 470 7.03 -3.24 -36.57
CA LYS A 470 8.07 -2.69 -35.68
C LYS A 470 8.42 -1.25 -36.02
N ARG A 471 8.47 -0.91 -37.33
CA ARG A 471 8.73 0.47 -37.80
C ARG A 471 7.63 1.39 -37.29
N GLU A 472 6.36 1.04 -37.45
CA GLU A 472 5.22 1.84 -37.00
C GLU A 472 5.22 2.03 -35.46
N ILE A 473 5.46 0.97 -34.70
CA ILE A 473 5.53 1.05 -33.23
C ILE A 473 6.69 1.98 -32.79
N ARG A 474 7.83 1.93 -33.49
CA ARG A 474 8.97 2.81 -33.21
C ARG A 474 8.63 4.28 -33.51
N GLU A 475 7.98 4.57 -34.62
CA GLU A 475 7.50 5.90 -34.97
C GLU A 475 6.53 6.48 -33.91
N ILE A 476 5.59 5.68 -33.43
CA ILE A 476 4.67 6.07 -32.35
C ILE A 476 5.45 6.36 -31.07
N ARG A 477 6.41 5.49 -30.70
CA ARG A 477 7.26 5.67 -29.54
C ARG A 477 8.07 6.96 -29.61
N GLU A 478 8.77 7.20 -30.71
CA GLU A 478 9.62 8.39 -30.89
C GLU A 478 8.83 9.70 -30.91
N THR A 479 7.59 9.65 -31.44
CA THR A 479 6.75 10.84 -31.61
C THR A 479 5.97 11.20 -30.33
N PHE A 480 5.50 10.21 -29.57
CA PHE A 480 4.50 10.43 -28.49
C PHE A 480 4.94 9.94 -27.11
N ALA A 481 6.00 9.14 -26.98
CA ALA A 481 6.41 8.66 -25.67
C ALA A 481 6.85 9.82 -24.76
N THR A 482 6.36 9.79 -23.53
CA THR A 482 6.71 10.74 -22.47
C THR A 482 7.31 9.98 -21.29
N PRO A 483 8.15 10.63 -20.47
CA PRO A 483 8.68 10.01 -19.26
C PRO A 483 7.58 9.49 -18.35
N ARG A 484 7.90 8.44 -17.60
CA ARG A 484 7.02 7.89 -16.56
C ARG A 484 6.68 8.97 -15.53
N ARG A 485 5.44 9.03 -15.11
CA ARG A 485 4.91 9.98 -14.12
C ARG A 485 4.86 9.37 -12.74
N THR A 486 4.40 8.12 -12.62
CA THR A 486 4.25 7.38 -11.36
C THR A 486 5.53 6.63 -11.03
N GLU A 487 6.04 6.79 -9.83
CA GLU A 487 7.21 6.05 -9.33
C GLU A 487 6.79 4.68 -8.83
N VAL A 488 7.50 3.64 -9.26
CA VAL A 488 7.23 2.26 -8.86
C VAL A 488 8.21 1.86 -7.77
N LEU A 489 7.67 1.55 -6.59
CA LEU A 489 8.45 1.10 -5.44
C LEU A 489 8.34 -0.42 -5.31
N THR A 490 9.47 -1.10 -5.11
CA THR A 490 9.50 -2.51 -4.78
C THR A 490 9.15 -2.73 -3.31
N ASP A 491 8.50 -3.82 -2.97
CA ASP A 491 7.91 -4.15 -1.65
C ASP A 491 8.87 -4.06 -0.42
N ALA A 492 10.17 -3.89 -0.62
CA ALA A 492 11.14 -3.70 0.47
C ALA A 492 10.85 -2.46 1.35
N LEU A 493 9.99 -1.53 0.90
CA LEU A 493 9.53 -0.36 1.66
C LEU A 493 8.02 -0.39 1.96
N GLY A 494 7.33 -1.49 1.65
CA GLY A 494 5.87 -1.64 1.79
C GLY A 494 5.35 -1.83 3.20
N GLY A 495 6.18 -1.79 4.19
CA GLY A 495 5.85 -1.85 5.60
C GLY A 495 6.83 -1.06 6.43
N ILE A 496 6.90 0.26 6.25
CA ILE A 496 7.42 1.10 7.34
C ILE A 496 6.40 0.94 8.46
N ASP A 497 6.69 0.06 9.39
CA ASP A 497 5.95 -0.01 10.63
C ASP A 497 6.16 1.36 11.34
N ILE A 498 5.13 1.87 12.00
CA ILE A 498 5.25 3.13 12.78
C ILE A 498 6.45 3.02 13.75
N GLU A 499 6.79 1.83 14.11
CA GLU A 499 7.90 1.45 14.98
C GLU A 499 9.28 1.80 14.37
N ASP A 500 9.47 1.62 13.06
CA ASP A 500 10.75 1.92 12.37
C ASP A 500 11.07 3.43 12.31
N LEU A 501 10.08 4.27 12.62
CA LEU A 501 10.20 5.74 12.62
C LEU A 501 10.32 6.35 14.01
N ILE A 502 10.16 5.55 15.06
CA ILE A 502 10.32 5.99 16.45
C ILE A 502 11.72 5.57 16.90
N PRO A 503 12.59 6.49 17.31
CA PRO A 503 13.89 6.12 17.85
C PRO A 503 13.71 5.21 19.07
N ASP A 504 14.49 4.12 19.11
CA ASP A 504 14.45 3.17 20.23
C ASP A 504 15.23 3.71 21.43
N GLU A 505 14.64 4.74 22.07
CA GLU A 505 15.17 5.40 23.24
C GLU A 505 14.76 4.68 24.53
N GLU A 506 15.62 4.76 25.55
CA GLU A 506 15.30 4.27 26.89
C GLU A 506 14.28 5.19 27.55
N VAL A 507 13.18 4.59 27.99
CA VAL A 507 12.05 5.29 28.61
C VAL A 507 11.63 4.60 29.92
N VAL A 508 11.02 5.38 30.78
CA VAL A 508 10.45 4.91 32.04
C VAL A 508 8.92 4.88 31.94
N ILE A 509 8.36 3.72 32.20
CA ILE A 509 6.93 3.53 32.36
C ILE A 509 6.57 3.58 33.84
N THR A 510 5.62 4.40 34.19
CA THR A 510 5.08 4.45 35.55
C THR A 510 3.60 4.11 35.56
N LEU A 511 3.18 3.20 36.44
CA LEU A 511 1.79 2.84 36.66
C LEU A 511 1.43 3.13 38.12
N SER A 512 0.40 3.94 38.35
CA SER A 512 -0.10 4.21 39.70
C SER A 512 -1.12 3.14 40.15
N ARG A 513 -1.32 3.05 41.45
CA ARG A 513 -2.33 2.16 42.09
C ARG A 513 -3.76 2.38 41.55
N ARG A 514 -4.11 3.60 41.24
CA ARG A 514 -5.41 3.95 40.64
C ARG A 514 -5.45 3.73 39.12
N GLY A 515 -4.39 3.19 38.54
CA GLY A 515 -4.34 2.82 37.11
C GLY A 515 -3.95 3.98 36.20
N TYR A 516 -3.27 5.02 36.67
CA TYR A 516 -2.70 6.06 35.80
C TYR A 516 -1.35 5.61 35.25
N MET A 517 -1.18 5.64 33.94
CA MET A 517 0.03 5.22 33.25
C MET A 517 0.60 6.36 32.40
N LYS A 518 1.91 6.46 32.36
CA LYS A 518 2.65 7.38 31.47
C LYS A 518 4.00 6.81 31.10
N ARG A 519 4.55 7.34 30.01
CA ARG A 519 5.91 7.15 29.55
C ARG A 519 6.69 8.45 29.73
N THR A 520 7.93 8.36 30.14
CA THR A 520 8.82 9.52 30.34
C THR A 520 10.21 9.14 29.85
N SER A 521 10.91 9.99 29.08
CA SER A 521 12.30 9.74 28.69
C SER A 521 13.19 9.58 29.94
N LEU A 522 14.13 8.65 29.89
CA LEU A 522 15.09 8.39 31.00
C LEU A 522 15.97 9.61 31.28
N GLU A 523 16.24 10.45 30.28
CA GLU A 523 17.01 11.69 30.43
C GLU A 523 16.40 12.67 31.46
N ASN A 524 15.09 12.62 31.67
CA ASN A 524 14.39 13.44 32.65
C ASN A 524 14.64 12.98 34.11
N TYR A 525 15.33 11.85 34.32
CA TYR A 525 15.71 11.30 35.61
C TYR A 525 17.24 11.42 35.81
N GLN A 526 17.78 12.63 35.93
CA GLN A 526 19.21 12.86 36.13
C GLN A 526 19.71 12.21 37.42
N GLN A 527 20.91 11.59 37.35
CA GLN A 527 21.62 11.05 38.53
C GLN A 527 21.92 12.13 39.55
N GLN A 528 21.43 11.95 40.75
CA GLN A 528 21.81 12.79 41.89
C GLN A 528 22.97 12.18 42.66
N LYS A 529 23.96 13.03 43.08
CA LYS A 529 25.07 12.60 43.96
C LYS A 529 24.55 12.21 45.35
N ARG A 530 25.26 11.32 46.02
CA ARG A 530 24.97 10.85 47.39
C ARG A 530 24.57 12.04 48.30
N GLY A 531 23.42 11.95 49.00
CA GLY A 531 22.90 12.95 49.92
C GLY A 531 21.85 13.92 49.33
N GLY A 532 21.41 13.74 48.05
CA GLY A 532 20.34 14.56 47.50
C GLY A 532 18.97 14.24 48.13
N LYS A 533 18.09 15.22 48.23
CA LYS A 533 16.65 15.03 48.56
C LYS A 533 16.02 14.33 47.37
N GLY A 534 15.37 13.19 47.55
CA GLY A 534 14.68 12.42 46.54
C GLY A 534 13.76 13.29 45.69
N ILE A 535 13.65 12.92 44.38
CA ILE A 535 12.86 13.68 43.42
C ILE A 535 11.45 13.06 43.35
N ALA A 536 10.40 13.88 43.43
CA ALA A 536 9.01 13.42 43.29
C ALA A 536 8.78 12.90 41.85
N ALA A 537 8.39 11.66 41.70
CA ALA A 537 8.10 11.04 40.40
C ALA A 537 6.68 11.32 39.89
N LEU A 538 5.76 11.72 40.77
CA LEU A 538 4.36 11.97 40.42
C LEU A 538 3.75 12.98 41.45
N HIS A 539 2.98 13.96 40.96
CA HIS A 539 2.04 14.66 41.82
C HIS A 539 0.73 13.88 41.81
N THR A 540 0.51 13.10 42.85
CA THR A 540 -0.73 12.34 43.05
C THR A 540 -1.61 13.01 44.10
N SER A 541 -2.94 12.80 44.04
CA SER A 541 -3.85 13.07 45.12
C SER A 541 -3.51 12.21 46.34
N ASP A 542 -3.91 12.61 47.56
CA ASP A 542 -3.54 11.99 48.82
C ASP A 542 -3.71 10.46 48.95
N ASP A 543 -4.39 9.83 48.02
CA ASP A 543 -4.71 8.39 48.02
C ASP A 543 -4.13 7.58 46.84
N ASP A 544 -3.22 8.12 46.00
CA ASP A 544 -2.63 7.43 44.88
C ASP A 544 -1.08 7.38 44.95
N TYR A 545 -0.46 6.29 44.53
CA TYR A 545 0.98 6.11 44.52
C TYR A 545 1.47 5.28 43.36
N VAL A 546 2.74 5.38 42.97
CA VAL A 546 3.35 4.57 41.92
C VAL A 546 3.42 3.11 42.37
N GLN A 547 2.72 2.23 41.67
CA GLN A 547 2.68 0.80 41.93
C GLN A 547 3.78 0.06 41.17
N GLU A 548 4.00 0.42 39.89
CA GLU A 548 5.01 -0.17 39.02
C GLU A 548 5.86 0.95 38.40
N PHE A 549 7.18 0.70 38.38
CA PHE A 549 8.15 1.58 37.75
C PHE A 549 9.09 0.71 36.92
N LEU A 550 9.06 0.85 35.59
CA LEU A 550 9.73 -0.04 34.67
C LEU A 550 10.54 0.77 33.65
N THR A 551 11.84 0.51 33.55
CA THR A 551 12.68 1.05 32.48
C THR A 551 12.68 0.08 31.30
N THR A 552 12.47 0.63 30.09
CA THR A 552 12.33 -0.17 28.86
C THR A 552 12.70 0.69 27.64
N THR A 553 12.63 0.13 26.42
CA THR A 553 12.80 0.90 25.18
C THR A 553 11.48 1.05 24.43
N ASN A 554 11.41 2.04 23.54
CA ASN A 554 10.19 2.39 22.80
C ASN A 554 9.61 1.22 21.98
N HIS A 555 10.45 0.31 21.49
CA HIS A 555 10.05 -0.79 20.60
C HIS A 555 9.63 -2.07 21.33
N GLN A 556 9.84 -2.18 22.63
CA GLN A 556 9.46 -3.36 23.39
C GLN A 556 7.93 -3.48 23.56
N TYR A 557 7.47 -4.69 23.82
CA TYR A 557 6.08 -4.97 24.18
C TYR A 557 5.90 -4.81 25.68
N LEU A 558 4.87 -4.12 26.09
CA LEU A 558 4.35 -4.08 27.45
C LEU A 558 3.27 -5.15 27.61
N CYS A 559 3.56 -6.16 28.42
CA CYS A 559 2.61 -7.19 28.81
C CYS A 559 2.01 -6.84 30.17
N LEU A 560 0.72 -6.53 30.20
CA LEU A 560 -0.01 -6.13 31.39
C LEU A 560 -0.90 -7.28 31.84
N PHE A 561 -0.56 -7.85 32.99
CA PHE A 561 -1.30 -8.99 33.56
C PHE A 561 -2.27 -8.50 34.63
N THR A 562 -3.52 -9.03 34.60
CA THR A 562 -4.57 -8.60 35.51
C THR A 562 -4.83 -9.63 36.61
N ASN A 563 -5.44 -9.18 37.71
CA ASN A 563 -5.88 -10.03 38.83
C ASN A 563 -6.80 -11.17 38.38
N LYS A 564 -7.58 -10.97 37.28
CA LYS A 564 -8.46 -11.98 36.68
C LYS A 564 -7.72 -12.98 35.77
N GLY A 565 -6.38 -12.94 35.73
CA GLY A 565 -5.55 -13.86 34.92
C GLY A 565 -5.58 -13.60 33.43
N ARG A 566 -5.92 -12.39 33.00
CA ARG A 566 -5.84 -11.94 31.60
C ARG A 566 -4.53 -11.20 31.35
N MET A 567 -4.10 -11.18 30.11
CA MET A 567 -2.98 -10.39 29.62
C MET A 567 -3.46 -9.45 28.54
N HIS A 568 -3.04 -8.21 28.63
CA HIS A 568 -3.14 -7.21 27.56
C HIS A 568 -1.76 -6.86 27.07
N GLN A 569 -1.64 -6.48 25.80
CA GLN A 569 -0.37 -6.17 25.17
C GLN A 569 -0.46 -4.80 24.49
N LEU A 570 0.53 -3.96 24.75
CA LEU A 570 0.74 -2.66 24.11
C LEU A 570 2.20 -2.56 23.67
N LYS A 571 2.49 -1.78 22.64
CA LYS A 571 3.85 -1.29 22.39
C LYS A 571 4.15 -0.14 23.34
N VAL A 572 5.39 -0.04 23.82
CA VAL A 572 5.80 1.01 24.77
C VAL A 572 5.52 2.41 24.21
N HIS A 573 5.81 2.65 22.92
CA HIS A 573 5.53 3.93 22.26
C HIS A 573 4.04 4.32 22.21
N GLN A 574 3.12 3.38 22.41
CA GLN A 574 1.67 3.66 22.46
C GLN A 574 1.22 4.22 23.82
N VAL A 575 2.08 4.15 24.84
CA VAL A 575 1.82 4.78 26.13
C VAL A 575 2.06 6.27 26.00
N PRO A 576 1.09 7.14 26.36
CA PRO A 576 1.24 8.59 26.22
C PRO A 576 2.43 9.12 26.99
N GLU A 577 3.18 10.00 26.33
CA GLU A 577 4.30 10.69 26.96
C GLU A 577 3.81 11.75 27.95
N GLY A 578 4.48 11.84 29.07
CA GLY A 578 4.14 12.80 30.10
C GLY A 578 5.39 13.38 30.78
N SER A 579 5.32 14.61 31.23
CA SER A 579 6.36 15.18 32.07
C SER A 579 6.50 14.37 33.35
N ARG A 580 7.66 14.48 34.03
CA ARG A 580 7.94 13.75 35.28
C ARG A 580 6.84 13.91 36.34
N THR A 581 6.23 15.08 36.44
CA THR A 581 5.19 15.39 37.42
C THR A 581 3.76 15.19 36.96
N ALA A 582 3.55 14.90 35.65
CA ALA A 582 2.22 14.68 35.10
C ALA A 582 1.57 13.41 35.67
N LYS A 583 0.25 13.43 35.83
CA LYS A 583 -0.54 12.31 36.35
C LYS A 583 -0.58 11.12 35.39
N GLY A 584 -0.44 11.36 34.06
CA GLY A 584 -0.61 10.35 33.03
C GLY A 584 -2.06 10.09 32.63
N VAL A 585 -2.30 9.04 31.87
CA VAL A 585 -3.61 8.64 31.34
C VAL A 585 -4.09 7.40 32.06
N HIS A 586 -5.39 7.36 32.39
CA HIS A 586 -5.98 6.18 33.05
C HIS A 586 -5.97 4.98 32.12
N ILE A 587 -5.57 3.82 32.64
CA ILE A 587 -5.36 2.58 31.88
C ILE A 587 -6.61 2.09 31.13
N ASN A 588 -7.80 2.41 31.65
CA ASN A 588 -9.06 2.09 30.97
C ASN A 588 -9.22 2.81 29.61
N ASN A 589 -8.49 3.91 29.39
CA ASN A 589 -8.46 4.60 28.10
C ASN A 589 -7.53 3.91 27.10
N LEU A 590 -6.60 3.07 27.59
CA LEU A 590 -5.64 2.32 26.78
C LEU A 590 -6.09 0.88 26.57
N LEU A 591 -6.75 0.28 27.57
CA LEU A 591 -7.13 -1.13 27.61
C LEU A 591 -8.61 -1.30 28.00
N PRO A 592 -9.32 -2.23 27.38
CA PRO A 592 -10.69 -2.56 27.75
C PRO A 592 -10.72 -3.50 28.99
N LEU A 593 -10.52 -2.93 30.19
CA LEU A 593 -10.61 -3.68 31.45
C LEU A 593 -12.07 -3.83 31.90
N GLU A 594 -12.38 -4.96 32.51
CA GLU A 594 -13.69 -5.24 33.08
C GLU A 594 -13.86 -4.62 34.47
N GLU A 595 -15.07 -4.50 34.96
CA GLU A 595 -15.34 -4.04 36.32
C GLU A 595 -14.68 -4.97 37.37
N GLY A 596 -13.96 -4.41 38.32
CA GLY A 596 -13.18 -5.15 39.31
C GLY A 596 -11.92 -5.81 38.77
N GLU A 597 -11.47 -5.45 37.56
CA GLU A 597 -10.21 -5.89 36.98
C GLU A 597 -9.14 -4.78 37.10
N TRP A 598 -7.95 -5.14 37.61
CA TRP A 598 -6.80 -4.24 37.73
C TRP A 598 -5.51 -4.94 37.35
N VAL A 599 -4.52 -4.19 36.93
CA VAL A 599 -3.20 -4.70 36.55
C VAL A 599 -2.41 -5.04 37.83
N THR A 600 -1.89 -6.26 37.89
CA THR A 600 -1.08 -6.77 39.00
C THR A 600 0.40 -6.77 38.68
N THR A 601 0.78 -6.95 37.41
CA THR A 601 2.17 -6.98 36.96
C THR A 601 2.29 -6.40 35.55
N VAL A 602 3.33 -5.61 35.34
CA VAL A 602 3.74 -5.11 34.01
C VAL A 602 5.13 -5.68 33.68
N LEU A 603 5.27 -6.28 32.52
CA LEU A 603 6.54 -6.80 32.02
C LEU A 603 6.87 -6.18 30.66
N ALA A 604 8.12 -5.74 30.47
CA ALA A 604 8.65 -5.41 29.16
C ALA A 604 9.22 -6.68 28.50
N VAL A 605 8.85 -6.91 27.25
CA VAL A 605 9.27 -8.08 26.48
C VAL A 605 9.73 -7.62 25.12
N ARG A 606 10.99 -7.92 24.78
CA ARG A 606 11.57 -7.61 23.47
C ARG A 606 11.11 -8.64 22.44
N GLU A 607 11.19 -9.93 22.82
CA GLU A 607 10.89 -11.06 21.95
C GLU A 607 10.19 -12.20 22.70
N PHE A 608 9.21 -12.82 22.04
CA PHE A 608 8.47 -13.97 22.58
C PHE A 608 9.09 -15.30 22.10
N ALA A 609 10.29 -15.61 22.57
CA ALA A 609 11.01 -16.83 22.21
C ALA A 609 10.40 -18.08 22.88
N GLU A 610 10.60 -19.25 22.26
CA GLU A 610 10.07 -20.52 22.75
C GLU A 610 10.79 -21.04 24.01
N ASP A 611 12.06 -20.68 24.18
CA ASP A 611 12.93 -21.05 25.30
C ASP A 611 12.77 -20.14 26.52
N LYS A 612 12.09 -19.02 26.37
CA LYS A 612 11.77 -18.08 27.46
C LYS A 612 10.40 -18.42 28.06
N TYR A 613 10.27 -18.38 29.37
CA TYR A 613 9.06 -18.78 30.07
C TYR A 613 8.56 -17.68 31.01
N PHE A 614 7.23 -17.63 31.20
CA PHE A 614 6.57 -16.87 32.27
C PHE A 614 6.15 -17.81 33.39
N LEU A 615 6.47 -17.42 34.64
CA LEU A 615 5.96 -18.00 35.86
C LEU A 615 4.77 -17.19 36.38
N PHE A 616 3.63 -17.82 36.55
CA PHE A 616 2.42 -17.25 37.14
C PHE A 616 2.27 -17.78 38.55
N VAL A 617 1.97 -16.90 39.49
CA VAL A 617 1.76 -17.24 40.91
C VAL A 617 0.43 -16.66 41.36
N THR A 618 -0.45 -17.51 41.91
CA THR A 618 -1.76 -17.07 42.40
C THR A 618 -1.78 -16.92 43.92
N LYS A 619 -2.76 -16.17 44.42
CA LYS A 619 -2.99 -15.88 45.83
C LYS A 619 -3.17 -17.16 46.66
N ARG A 620 -3.79 -18.19 46.08
CA ARG A 620 -3.99 -19.50 46.73
C ARG A 620 -2.81 -20.48 46.53
N GLY A 621 -1.69 -19.98 46.03
CA GLY A 621 -0.44 -20.74 45.95
C GLY A 621 -0.35 -21.72 44.81
N MET A 622 -1.16 -21.53 43.77
CA MET A 622 -0.93 -22.21 42.49
C MET A 622 0.19 -21.55 41.72
N VAL A 623 0.96 -22.36 41.02
CA VAL A 623 2.06 -21.91 40.13
C VAL A 623 1.91 -22.54 38.76
N LYS A 624 2.25 -21.79 37.73
CA LYS A 624 2.19 -22.24 36.35
C LYS A 624 3.39 -21.69 35.59
N ARG A 625 4.04 -22.53 34.77
CA ARG A 625 5.08 -22.13 33.82
C ARG A 625 4.54 -22.29 32.40
N SER A 626 4.69 -21.26 31.55
CA SER A 626 4.28 -21.30 30.16
C SER A 626 5.30 -20.63 29.27
N SER A 627 5.54 -21.17 28.06
CA SER A 627 6.43 -20.54 27.09
C SER A 627 5.91 -19.16 26.70
N ALA A 628 6.83 -18.20 26.54
CA ALA A 628 6.50 -16.83 26.12
C ALA A 628 5.88 -16.80 24.72
N SER A 629 6.28 -17.68 23.82
CA SER A 629 5.74 -17.78 22.45
C SER A 629 4.23 -17.93 22.39
N LEU A 630 3.61 -18.53 23.40
CA LEU A 630 2.15 -18.68 23.50
C LEU A 630 1.41 -17.34 23.65
N TYR A 631 2.13 -16.26 24.00
CA TYR A 631 1.58 -14.92 24.29
C TYR A 631 1.90 -13.91 23.21
N ALA A 632 2.63 -14.27 22.16
CA ALA A 632 3.05 -13.38 21.07
C ALA A 632 1.89 -12.70 20.32
N ARG A 633 0.74 -13.40 20.20
CA ARG A 633 -0.44 -12.89 19.51
C ARG A 633 -1.57 -12.56 20.49
N CYS A 634 -1.61 -11.32 20.94
CA CYS A 634 -2.68 -10.81 21.80
C CYS A 634 -3.71 -10.01 20.98
N ARG A 635 -5.00 -10.26 21.20
CA ARG A 635 -6.08 -9.45 20.60
C ARG A 635 -6.29 -8.18 21.42
N LYS A 636 -6.88 -7.14 20.84
CA LYS A 636 -7.22 -5.90 21.57
C LYS A 636 -8.09 -6.14 22.81
N SER A 637 -8.95 -7.14 22.83
CA SER A 637 -9.75 -7.54 23.97
C SER A 637 -8.97 -8.27 25.07
N GLY A 638 -7.66 -8.41 24.92
CA GLY A 638 -6.83 -9.24 25.81
C GLY A 638 -6.93 -10.72 25.51
N LEU A 639 -6.12 -11.50 26.21
CA LEU A 639 -6.13 -12.95 26.14
C LEU A 639 -6.08 -13.57 27.54
N MET A 640 -6.71 -14.73 27.74
CA MET A 640 -6.60 -15.48 28.98
C MET A 640 -5.16 -16.00 29.13
N ALA A 641 -4.44 -15.52 30.13
CA ALA A 641 -3.06 -15.88 30.41
C ALA A 641 -2.94 -17.07 31.38
N VAL A 642 -3.83 -17.17 32.34
CA VAL A 642 -3.91 -18.28 33.31
C VAL A 642 -5.36 -18.53 33.69
N GLY A 643 -5.76 -19.79 33.79
CA GLY A 643 -7.06 -20.17 34.37
C GLY A 643 -7.01 -20.01 35.89
N LEU A 644 -7.90 -19.22 36.44
CA LEU A 644 -8.03 -19.07 37.89
C LEU A 644 -9.13 -19.98 38.41
N ARG A 645 -9.00 -20.45 39.67
CA ARG A 645 -10.06 -21.13 40.39
C ARG A 645 -11.03 -20.13 41.00
N GLU A 646 -12.19 -20.60 41.42
CA GLU A 646 -13.17 -19.76 42.12
C GLU A 646 -12.52 -19.10 43.37
N ASP A 647 -12.68 -17.78 43.55
CA ASP A 647 -12.05 -16.95 44.56
C ASP A 647 -10.51 -16.94 44.60
N ASP A 648 -9.82 -17.19 43.50
CA ASP A 648 -8.37 -17.04 43.38
C ASP A 648 -8.03 -15.84 42.50
N GLU A 649 -6.90 -15.21 42.74
CA GLU A 649 -6.41 -14.03 42.04
C GLU A 649 -4.96 -14.26 41.60
N LEU A 650 -4.59 -13.70 40.47
CA LEU A 650 -3.19 -13.64 40.04
C LEU A 650 -2.46 -12.60 40.89
N VAL A 651 -1.35 -12.98 41.51
CA VAL A 651 -0.55 -12.09 42.37
C VAL A 651 0.63 -11.51 41.60
N VAL A 652 1.39 -12.37 40.95
CA VAL A 652 2.62 -11.95 40.23
C VAL A 652 2.88 -12.81 39.03
N VAL A 653 3.46 -12.19 37.98
CA VAL A 653 4.05 -12.86 36.85
C VAL A 653 5.52 -12.45 36.75
N ARG A 654 6.41 -13.41 36.53
CA ARG A 654 7.86 -13.13 36.39
C ARG A 654 8.43 -13.96 35.23
N PRO A 655 9.41 -13.43 34.50
CA PRO A 655 10.19 -14.23 33.57
C PRO A 655 11.03 -15.27 34.33
N ILE A 656 11.18 -16.48 33.78
CA ILE A 656 11.91 -17.56 34.45
C ILE A 656 12.63 -18.46 33.45
N ARG A 657 13.84 -18.92 33.85
CA ARG A 657 14.63 -19.92 33.12
C ARG A 657 14.45 -21.30 33.75
N GLU A 658 14.84 -22.33 33.02
CA GLU A 658 14.70 -23.72 33.47
C GLU A 658 15.61 -24.08 34.65
N ASP A 659 16.77 -23.46 34.76
CA ASP A 659 17.77 -23.60 35.79
C ASP A 659 17.53 -22.78 37.05
N SER A 660 16.37 -22.08 37.12
CA SER A 660 16.04 -21.19 38.24
C SER A 660 15.38 -21.96 39.41
N HIS A 661 15.46 -21.37 40.59
CA HIS A 661 14.68 -21.77 41.77
C HIS A 661 13.53 -20.76 42.04
N ILE A 662 12.40 -21.24 42.48
CA ILE A 662 11.24 -20.46 42.84
C ILE A 662 11.08 -20.44 44.36
N VAL A 663 10.95 -19.26 44.95
CA VAL A 663 10.61 -19.09 46.36
C VAL A 663 9.26 -18.39 46.48
N LEU A 664 8.27 -19.07 47.05
CA LEU A 664 6.97 -18.48 47.37
C LEU A 664 6.99 -18.05 48.84
N ALA A 665 6.51 -16.81 49.12
CA ALA A 665 6.37 -16.27 50.46
C ALA A 665 4.89 -15.98 50.77
N THR A 666 4.44 -16.23 52.01
CA THR A 666 3.07 -16.05 52.44
C THR A 666 2.94 -14.93 53.51
N ALA A 667 1.72 -14.39 53.65
CA ALA A 667 1.38 -13.34 54.61
C ALA A 667 1.65 -13.76 56.08
N ASP A 668 1.42 -15.02 56.42
CA ASP A 668 1.67 -15.58 57.76
C ASP A 668 3.19 -15.86 58.01
N GLY A 669 4.05 -15.51 57.05
CA GLY A 669 5.52 -15.60 57.18
C GLY A 669 6.08 -16.98 56.90
N TYR A 670 5.45 -17.81 56.11
CA TYR A 670 6.01 -19.06 55.60
C TYR A 670 6.57 -18.89 54.19
N SER A 671 7.52 -19.76 53.82
CA SER A 671 8.06 -19.83 52.46
C SER A 671 8.39 -21.25 52.06
N ILE A 672 8.40 -21.50 50.74
CA ILE A 672 8.86 -22.75 50.15
C ILE A 672 9.79 -22.44 48.97
N ARG A 673 10.93 -23.15 48.89
CA ARG A 673 11.86 -23.08 47.77
C ARG A 673 11.83 -24.42 47.03
N PHE A 674 11.64 -24.37 45.70
CA PHE A 674 11.67 -25.55 44.84
C PHE A 674 12.26 -25.21 43.47
N ALA A 675 12.71 -26.23 42.72
CA ALA A 675 13.29 -26.04 41.39
C ALA A 675 12.23 -25.71 40.35
N CYS A 676 12.57 -24.88 39.39
CA CYS A 676 11.66 -24.55 38.26
C CYS A 676 11.29 -25.81 37.48
N LYS A 677 12.20 -26.78 37.36
CA LYS A 677 11.96 -28.08 36.69
C LYS A 677 10.79 -28.88 37.29
N ASP A 678 10.43 -28.65 38.56
CA ASP A 678 9.28 -29.27 39.22
C ASP A 678 7.93 -28.72 38.66
N VAL A 679 7.96 -27.57 37.94
CA VAL A 679 6.78 -26.98 37.30
C VAL A 679 6.87 -27.21 35.80
N ARG A 680 6.17 -28.24 35.30
CA ARG A 680 6.14 -28.54 33.86
C ARG A 680 5.59 -27.37 33.05
N PRO A 681 6.07 -27.14 31.81
CA PRO A 681 5.45 -26.18 30.91
C PRO A 681 3.99 -26.53 30.63
N MET A 682 3.11 -25.54 30.62
CA MET A 682 1.66 -25.70 30.44
C MET A 682 1.10 -24.68 29.47
N GLY A 683 -0.02 -25.04 28.82
CA GLY A 683 -0.76 -24.14 27.93
C GLY A 683 -1.40 -22.97 28.67
N ARG A 684 -1.83 -21.93 27.93
CA ARG A 684 -2.34 -20.66 28.47
C ARG A 684 -3.47 -20.79 29.48
N VAL A 685 -4.48 -21.62 29.21
CA VAL A 685 -5.74 -21.71 30.00
C VAL A 685 -5.59 -22.63 31.23
N ALA A 686 -4.44 -23.27 31.40
CA ALA A 686 -4.20 -24.16 32.51
C ALA A 686 -4.21 -23.41 33.86
N THR A 687 -4.77 -23.99 34.90
CA THR A 687 -4.83 -23.45 36.28
C THR A 687 -3.53 -23.62 37.06
N GLY A 688 -2.55 -24.31 36.47
CA GLY A 688 -1.28 -24.59 37.13
C GLY A 688 -1.32 -25.77 38.09
N VAL A 689 -0.26 -25.86 38.89
CA VAL A 689 -0.04 -26.91 39.92
C VAL A 689 0.18 -26.26 41.28
N LYS A 690 -0.05 -27.00 42.35
CA LYS A 690 0.15 -26.51 43.71
C LYS A 690 1.65 -26.22 43.95
N GLY A 691 1.98 -24.97 44.22
CA GLY A 691 3.30 -24.52 44.61
C GLY A 691 3.54 -24.66 46.11
N ILE A 692 2.61 -24.20 46.93
CA ILE A 692 2.64 -24.31 48.40
C ILE A 692 1.30 -24.78 48.95
N ALA A 693 1.29 -25.56 50.04
CA ALA A 693 0.11 -25.90 50.78
C ALA A 693 -0.14 -24.88 51.89
N LEU A 694 -1.01 -23.91 51.62
CA LEU A 694 -1.34 -22.82 52.54
C LEU A 694 -2.08 -23.35 53.78
N ARG A 695 -1.89 -22.69 54.92
CA ARG A 695 -2.67 -22.87 56.15
C ARG A 695 -4.01 -22.13 56.04
N ARG A 696 -4.91 -22.31 56.97
CA ARG A 696 -6.20 -21.64 56.98
C ARG A 696 -6.02 -20.13 56.94
N GLN A 697 -6.67 -19.46 55.99
CA GLN A 697 -6.66 -18.01 55.75
C GLN A 697 -5.32 -17.40 55.32
N ASP A 698 -4.23 -18.16 55.13
CA ASP A 698 -2.96 -17.64 54.65
C ASP A 698 -3.02 -17.45 53.12
N VAL A 699 -2.28 -16.49 52.61
CA VAL A 699 -2.20 -16.16 51.18
C VAL A 699 -0.76 -15.99 50.73
N VAL A 700 -0.48 -16.28 49.45
CA VAL A 700 0.81 -15.97 48.86
C VAL A 700 0.86 -14.48 48.56
N VAL A 701 1.96 -13.80 48.97
CA VAL A 701 2.19 -12.39 48.77
C VAL A 701 3.36 -12.10 47.83
N ALA A 702 4.23 -13.07 47.60
CA ALA A 702 5.37 -12.89 46.68
C ALA A 702 5.83 -14.21 46.02
N GLY A 703 6.31 -14.09 44.78
CA GLY A 703 7.06 -15.12 44.07
C GLY A 703 8.41 -14.58 43.65
N VAL A 704 9.48 -15.12 44.26
CA VAL A 704 10.86 -14.73 44.03
C VAL A 704 11.55 -15.77 43.14
N ILE A 705 12.29 -15.31 42.15
CA ILE A 705 13.10 -16.16 41.28
C ILE A 705 14.55 -15.97 41.63
N LEU A 706 15.29 -17.06 41.74
CA LEU A 706 16.72 -17.09 42.08
C LEU A 706 17.47 -17.92 41.02
N LYS A 707 18.64 -17.48 40.60
CA LYS A 707 19.56 -18.31 39.80
C LYS A 707 20.04 -19.51 40.65
N GLU A 708 20.25 -20.68 40.06
CA GLU A 708 20.56 -21.92 40.80
C GLU A 708 21.82 -21.80 41.67
N ASN A 709 22.85 -21.11 41.15
CA ASN A 709 24.17 -21.00 41.79
C ASN A 709 24.46 -19.60 42.39
N ASP A 710 23.46 -18.72 42.49
CA ASP A 710 23.66 -17.38 43.05
C ASP A 710 23.77 -17.41 44.58
N GLN A 711 24.97 -17.21 45.08
CA GLN A 711 25.32 -17.14 46.51
C GLN A 711 25.35 -15.71 47.04
N THR A 712 25.29 -14.71 46.16
CA THR A 712 25.40 -13.28 46.51
C THR A 712 24.06 -12.66 46.82
N THR A 713 22.97 -13.22 46.32
CA THR A 713 21.61 -12.72 46.52
C THR A 713 21.04 -13.16 47.89
N GLU A 714 20.44 -12.25 48.62
CA GLU A 714 19.66 -12.50 49.84
C GLU A 714 18.17 -12.22 49.58
N ILE A 715 17.27 -12.80 50.38
CA ILE A 715 15.84 -12.54 50.31
C ILE A 715 15.46 -11.47 51.35
N MET A 716 15.06 -10.29 50.85
CA MET A 716 14.47 -9.26 51.69
C MET A 716 13.00 -9.60 51.90
N SER A 717 12.53 -9.57 53.13
CA SER A 717 11.12 -9.73 53.51
C SER A 717 10.70 -8.59 54.40
N ILE A 718 9.54 -7.95 54.07
CA ILE A 718 9.02 -6.78 54.77
C ILE A 718 7.58 -7.05 55.24
N THR A 719 7.24 -6.50 56.42
CA THR A 719 5.94 -6.65 57.03
C THR A 719 5.14 -5.34 57.08
N ALA A 720 3.84 -5.43 57.20
CA ALA A 720 2.92 -4.30 57.22
C ALA A 720 3.27 -3.24 58.28
N ASN A 721 3.83 -3.62 59.42
CA ASN A 721 4.17 -2.67 60.50
C ASN A 721 5.63 -2.14 60.39
N GLY A 722 6.23 -2.23 59.17
CA GLY A 722 7.53 -1.61 58.91
C GLY A 722 8.75 -2.37 59.40
N PHE A 723 8.59 -3.65 59.79
CA PHE A 723 9.70 -4.53 60.10
C PHE A 723 10.20 -5.26 58.88
N GLY A 724 11.50 -5.46 58.73
CA GLY A 724 12.08 -6.22 57.61
C GLY A 724 13.41 -6.86 57.97
N LYS A 725 13.85 -7.71 57.14
CA LYS A 725 15.17 -8.38 57.21
C LYS A 725 15.56 -8.95 55.90
N ARG A 726 16.84 -9.07 55.67
CA ARG A 726 17.42 -9.90 54.61
C ARG A 726 17.88 -11.24 55.17
N THR A 727 17.79 -12.29 54.38
CA THR A 727 18.10 -13.64 54.79
C THR A 727 18.77 -14.36 53.61
N ARG A 728 19.90 -15.01 53.87
CA ARG A 728 20.70 -15.75 52.89
C ARG A 728 19.89 -16.88 52.27
N VAL A 729 20.05 -17.09 50.94
CA VAL A 729 19.31 -18.07 50.15
C VAL A 729 19.64 -19.50 50.61
N ASP A 730 20.84 -19.78 51.10
CA ASP A 730 21.26 -21.11 51.61
C ASP A 730 20.45 -21.59 52.82
N LEU A 731 19.89 -20.66 53.57
CA LEU A 731 19.02 -20.99 54.69
C LEU A 731 17.63 -21.49 54.27
N TYR A 732 17.22 -21.33 53.00
CA TYR A 732 15.98 -21.87 52.44
C TYR A 732 16.28 -23.20 51.76
N ARG A 733 16.08 -24.31 52.47
CA ARG A 733 16.29 -25.64 51.92
C ARG A 733 15.46 -25.86 50.66
N LEU A 734 16.04 -26.50 49.64
CA LEU A 734 15.29 -26.95 48.47
C LEU A 734 14.32 -28.06 48.88
N GLN A 735 13.05 -27.97 48.43
CA GLN A 735 11.95 -28.89 48.74
C GLN A 735 11.21 -29.25 47.45
N SER A 736 10.42 -30.31 47.47
CA SER A 736 9.44 -30.52 46.42
C SER A 736 8.32 -29.50 46.53
N ARG A 737 7.74 -29.05 45.40
CA ARG A 737 6.56 -28.16 45.35
C ARG A 737 5.39 -28.74 46.13
N GLY A 738 4.43 -27.88 46.57
CA GLY A 738 3.18 -28.29 47.23
C GLY A 738 3.33 -28.67 48.70
N GLY A 739 4.55 -28.52 49.28
CA GLY A 739 4.75 -28.69 50.73
C GLY A 739 4.20 -27.52 51.59
N LYS A 740 4.13 -27.71 52.92
CA LYS A 740 3.69 -26.68 53.88
C LYS A 740 4.67 -25.51 54.05
N GLY A 741 5.88 -25.60 53.46
CA GLY A 741 6.95 -24.62 53.59
C GLY A 741 7.60 -24.60 54.96
N ILE A 742 8.47 -23.60 55.15
CA ILE A 742 9.23 -23.33 56.35
C ILE A 742 9.00 -21.88 56.77
N ILE A 743 9.23 -21.58 58.08
CA ILE A 743 9.14 -20.22 58.59
C ILE A 743 10.18 -19.34 57.86
N ASN A 744 9.69 -18.32 57.19
CA ASN A 744 10.50 -17.24 56.59
C ASN A 744 10.64 -16.05 57.52
N PHE A 745 9.53 -15.64 58.13
CA PHE A 745 9.45 -14.50 59.02
C PHE A 745 8.61 -14.85 60.25
N LYS A 746 9.03 -14.42 61.47
CA LYS A 746 8.26 -14.62 62.67
C LYS A 746 7.22 -13.51 62.77
N VAL A 747 5.99 -13.75 62.30
CA VAL A 747 4.86 -12.83 62.36
C VAL A 747 4.29 -12.78 63.77
N THR A 748 4.04 -11.57 64.28
CA THR A 748 3.45 -11.30 65.59
C THR A 748 2.55 -10.07 65.46
N SER A 749 1.77 -9.73 66.48
CA SER A 749 0.95 -8.51 66.50
C SER A 749 1.80 -7.23 66.37
N LYS A 750 3.07 -7.28 66.81
CA LYS A 750 4.03 -6.17 66.66
C LYS A 750 4.51 -5.98 65.23
N THR A 751 4.76 -7.05 64.51
CA THR A 751 5.34 -6.98 63.15
C THR A 751 4.26 -6.86 62.08
N GLY A 752 3.04 -7.32 62.34
CA GLY A 752 2.01 -7.48 61.30
C GLY A 752 2.37 -8.58 60.27
N PRO A 753 1.46 -8.83 59.30
CA PRO A 753 1.68 -9.79 58.23
C PRO A 753 2.81 -9.40 57.30
N VAL A 754 3.41 -10.35 56.60
CA VAL A 754 4.37 -10.09 55.51
C VAL A 754 3.63 -9.48 54.33
N VAL A 755 4.13 -8.36 53.81
CA VAL A 755 3.59 -7.66 52.63
C VAL A 755 4.23 -8.18 51.35
N GLY A 756 5.51 -8.60 51.43
CA GLY A 756 6.17 -9.12 50.24
C GLY A 756 7.59 -9.63 50.55
N ALA A 757 8.23 -10.20 49.54
CA ALA A 757 9.61 -10.64 49.55
C ALA A 757 10.22 -10.46 48.15
N MET A 758 11.54 -10.07 48.12
CA MET A 758 12.28 -9.88 46.85
C MET A 758 13.75 -10.28 46.99
N PRO A 759 14.43 -10.59 45.88
CA PRO A 759 15.86 -10.79 45.88
C PRO A 759 16.58 -9.44 46.02
N VAL A 760 17.63 -9.35 46.84
CA VAL A 760 18.44 -8.14 47.01
C VAL A 760 19.93 -8.51 47.11
N ARG A 761 20.78 -7.53 46.74
CA ARG A 761 22.23 -7.58 46.87
C ARG A 761 22.71 -6.47 47.84
N ASP A 762 23.89 -6.51 48.34
CA ASP A 762 24.43 -5.55 49.30
C ASP A 762 24.40 -4.10 48.79
N ASN A 763 24.69 -3.90 47.53
CA ASN A 763 24.73 -2.57 46.89
C ASN A 763 23.38 -2.01 46.47
N ASP A 764 22.29 -2.74 46.66
CA ASP A 764 20.95 -2.28 46.24
C ASP A 764 20.40 -1.21 47.21
N GLY A 765 19.58 -0.33 46.63
CA GLY A 765 18.68 0.53 47.40
C GLY A 765 17.31 -0.14 47.59
N LEU A 766 16.65 0.13 48.71
CA LEU A 766 15.30 -0.29 49.01
C LEU A 766 14.39 0.92 49.14
N ILE A 767 13.32 0.97 48.38
CA ILE A 767 12.27 1.97 48.51
C ILE A 767 11.06 1.29 49.13
N MET A 768 10.52 1.90 50.19
CA MET A 768 9.29 1.44 50.87
C MET A 768 8.25 2.53 50.78
N LEU A 769 7.01 2.13 50.53
CA LEU A 769 5.85 3.00 50.48
C LEU A 769 4.88 2.70 51.61
N THR A 770 4.39 3.73 52.25
CA THR A 770 3.42 3.61 53.32
C THR A 770 2.01 4.02 52.89
N SER A 771 0.98 3.56 53.58
CA SER A 771 -0.41 3.95 53.34
C SER A 771 -0.67 5.45 53.59
N ALA A 772 0.24 6.15 54.30
CA ALA A 772 0.23 7.60 54.49
C ALA A 772 1.01 8.35 53.39
N ASN A 773 1.23 7.73 52.21
CA ASN A 773 1.95 8.26 51.03
C ASN A 773 3.39 8.73 51.29
N LYS A 774 3.98 8.25 52.39
CA LYS A 774 5.42 8.52 52.63
C LYS A 774 6.26 7.47 51.95
N VAL A 775 7.27 7.92 51.23
CA VAL A 775 8.30 7.09 50.55
C VAL A 775 9.56 7.16 51.40
N VAL A 776 10.07 6.01 51.78
CA VAL A 776 11.32 5.90 52.55
C VAL A 776 12.32 5.12 51.73
N ARG A 777 13.52 5.63 51.52
CA ARG A 777 14.64 4.95 50.84
C ARG A 777 15.74 4.66 51.86
N ILE A 778 16.20 3.42 51.87
CA ILE A 778 17.33 2.96 52.70
C ILE A 778 18.30 2.12 51.85
N GLY A 779 19.57 2.02 52.22
CA GLY A 779 20.52 1.05 51.64
C GLY A 779 20.21 -0.37 52.13
N VAL A 780 20.29 -1.36 51.27
CA VAL A 780 20.18 -2.76 51.70
C VAL A 780 21.28 -3.13 52.65
N GLU A 781 22.49 -2.55 52.51
CA GLU A 781 23.63 -2.72 53.43
C GLU A 781 23.29 -2.35 54.88
N ASP A 782 22.39 -1.36 55.10
CA ASP A 782 21.95 -0.94 56.40
C ASP A 782 21.06 -1.97 57.12
N VAL A 783 20.52 -2.93 56.36
CA VAL A 783 19.64 -4.00 56.88
C VAL A 783 20.48 -5.23 57.19
N ARG A 784 20.66 -5.56 58.46
CA ARG A 784 21.45 -6.75 58.85
C ARG A 784 20.83 -8.04 58.37
N SER A 785 21.68 -8.92 57.82
CA SER A 785 21.29 -10.30 57.50
C SER A 785 20.90 -11.06 58.80
N LYS A 786 19.75 -11.74 58.75
CA LYS A 786 19.17 -12.46 59.92
C LYS A 786 18.68 -13.85 59.49
N GLY A 787 18.68 -14.75 60.47
CA GLY A 787 18.11 -16.07 60.29
C GLY A 787 16.59 -16.03 60.01
N ARG A 788 16.08 -17.08 59.34
CA ARG A 788 14.66 -17.18 58.86
C ARG A 788 13.62 -16.98 59.93
N ALA A 789 13.73 -17.60 61.08
CA ALA A 789 12.71 -17.60 62.13
C ALA A 789 12.83 -16.38 63.08
N THR A 790 13.27 -15.23 62.60
CA THR A 790 13.39 -13.98 63.36
C THR A 790 12.34 -12.94 62.98
N MET A 791 12.09 -11.95 63.85
CA MET A 791 11.14 -10.86 63.61
C MET A 791 11.73 -9.70 62.78
N GLY A 792 13.00 -9.81 62.31
CA GLY A 792 13.64 -8.71 61.62
C GLY A 792 13.97 -7.52 62.49
N VAL A 793 14.26 -6.39 61.87
CA VAL A 793 14.49 -5.07 62.50
C VAL A 793 13.47 -4.06 61.98
N MET A 794 13.28 -2.96 62.69
CA MET A 794 12.43 -1.89 62.27
C MET A 794 13.15 -1.12 61.15
N LEU A 795 12.58 -1.10 59.94
CA LEU A 795 13.11 -0.37 58.78
C LEU A 795 12.52 1.03 58.65
N VAL A 796 11.24 1.19 59.00
CA VAL A 796 10.55 2.46 58.93
C VAL A 796 9.66 2.62 60.18
N ARG A 797 9.65 3.80 60.75
CA ARG A 797 8.66 4.16 61.78
C ARG A 797 7.43 4.71 61.11
N LEU A 798 6.29 4.08 61.35
CA LEU A 798 5.01 4.42 60.79
C LEU A 798 4.22 5.32 61.73
N ASP A 799 3.40 6.20 61.15
CA ASP A 799 2.42 6.98 61.92
C ASP A 799 1.30 6.08 62.46
N GLU A 800 0.50 6.52 63.42
CA GLU A 800 -0.56 5.72 64.00
C GLU A 800 -1.61 5.34 62.95
N GLY A 801 -1.86 4.03 62.77
CA GLY A 801 -2.76 3.50 61.77
C GLY A 801 -2.16 3.32 60.38
N ALA A 802 -0.94 3.81 60.10
CA ALA A 802 -0.26 3.62 58.83
C ALA A 802 0.42 2.23 58.71
N HIS A 803 0.50 1.70 57.51
CA HIS A 803 1.18 0.43 57.23
C HIS A 803 1.98 0.51 55.91
N VAL A 804 2.97 -0.36 55.79
CA VAL A 804 3.69 -0.52 54.50
C VAL A 804 2.76 -1.21 53.50
N VAL A 805 2.61 -0.59 52.32
CA VAL A 805 1.73 -1.08 51.23
C VAL A 805 2.50 -1.77 50.13
N GLY A 806 3.77 -1.36 49.92
CA GLY A 806 4.62 -1.93 48.88
C GLY A 806 6.08 -1.51 49.08
N PHE A 807 6.97 -2.21 48.44
CA PHE A 807 8.39 -1.88 48.41
C PHE A 807 9.05 -2.43 47.13
N ASP A 808 10.13 -1.80 46.68
CA ASP A 808 10.87 -2.22 45.53
C ASP A 808 12.36 -1.97 45.67
N ARG A 809 13.15 -2.65 44.84
CA ARG A 809 14.61 -2.56 44.80
C ARG A 809 15.03 -1.49 43.76
N VAL A 810 16.05 -0.75 44.05
CA VAL A 810 16.73 0.16 43.15
C VAL A 810 18.18 -0.23 43.03
N ASP A 811 18.62 -0.59 41.86
CA ASP A 811 20.05 -0.92 41.58
C ASP A 811 20.92 0.34 41.63
N GLU A 812 22.24 0.22 41.87
CA GLU A 812 23.17 1.36 41.88
C GLU A 812 23.16 2.20 40.58
N GLY A 813 22.72 1.63 39.45
CA GLY A 813 22.48 2.31 38.16
C GLY A 813 21.14 3.04 38.03
N GLY A 814 20.27 3.01 39.06
CA GLY A 814 18.95 3.64 39.01
C GLY A 814 17.86 2.84 38.28
N GLN A 815 18.10 1.61 37.92
CA GLN A 815 17.14 0.75 37.23
C GLN A 815 16.25 -0.02 38.19
N THR A 816 14.95 0.03 37.96
CA THR A 816 13.93 -0.70 38.72
C THR A 816 13.06 -1.51 37.78
N GLY A 817 12.67 -2.72 38.18
CA GLY A 817 11.75 -3.58 37.42
C GLY A 817 12.39 -4.84 36.84
N SER A 818 11.62 -5.91 36.68
CA SER A 818 12.09 -7.16 36.10
C SER A 818 11.90 -7.15 34.58
N ARG A 819 13.01 -7.21 33.84
CA ARG A 819 13.02 -7.39 32.37
C ARG A 819 13.11 -8.88 32.03
N MET A 820 12.59 -9.24 30.87
CA MET A 820 12.83 -10.58 30.31
C MET A 820 14.30 -10.72 29.88
N ASP A 821 14.96 -9.61 29.54
CA ASP A 821 16.37 -9.53 29.14
C ASP A 821 17.34 -9.68 30.35
N ASP A 822 16.88 -9.48 31.60
CA ASP A 822 17.67 -9.79 32.83
C ASP A 822 18.03 -11.29 32.95
N LEU A 823 17.57 -12.11 32.01
CA LEU A 823 17.88 -13.53 31.88
C LEU A 823 19.00 -13.78 30.86
N GLU A 824 19.53 -12.77 30.15
CA GLU A 824 20.68 -12.93 29.26
C GLU A 824 21.98 -13.03 30.11
N ASP A 825 22.92 -13.89 29.70
CA ASP A 825 24.11 -14.18 30.47
C ASP A 825 25.09 -12.98 30.43
N ASP A 826 25.63 -12.59 31.60
CA ASP A 826 26.81 -11.73 31.75
C ASP A 826 28.12 -12.45 31.26
N ASP A 827 28.02 -13.56 30.53
CA ASP A 827 29.19 -14.38 30.12
C ASP A 827 29.86 -13.93 28.81
N ASP A 828 29.33 -12.88 28.11
CA ASP A 828 29.97 -12.27 26.94
C ASP A 828 30.62 -10.90 27.22
N ALA A 829 31.33 -10.77 28.32
CA ALA A 829 32.31 -9.70 28.45
C ALA A 829 33.57 -10.12 27.67
N PRO A 830 34.07 -9.36 26.69
CA PRO A 830 35.31 -9.72 26.00
C PRO A 830 36.45 -9.66 26.98
N GLU A 831 37.14 -10.81 27.20
CA GLU A 831 38.42 -10.87 27.84
C GLU A 831 39.36 -9.85 27.19
N SER A 832 39.68 -8.77 27.92
CA SER A 832 40.75 -7.86 27.54
C SER A 832 42.06 -8.62 27.67
N ALA A 833 42.55 -9.13 26.56
CA ALA A 833 43.92 -9.64 26.44
C ALA A 833 44.89 -8.47 26.68
N ALA A 834 45.43 -8.41 27.87
CA ALA A 834 46.60 -7.62 28.18
C ALA A 834 47.81 -8.27 27.51
N ALA A 835 48.32 -7.68 26.44
CA ALA A 835 49.65 -7.96 25.92
C ALA A 835 50.65 -6.88 26.41
N PRO A 836 51.90 -7.27 26.80
CA PRO A 836 52.81 -6.34 27.46
C PRO A 836 53.48 -5.37 26.47
N LEU A 837 53.70 -4.17 26.96
CA LEU A 837 54.55 -3.13 26.36
C LEU A 837 56.02 -3.65 26.29
N GLU A 838 56.57 -3.76 25.10
CA GLU A 838 58.02 -3.69 24.86
C GLU A 838 58.38 -2.35 24.24
N SER A 839 59.40 -1.77 24.84
CA SER A 839 59.94 -0.43 24.61
C SER A 839 61.03 -0.40 23.54
N ALA A 840 61.04 0.72 22.80
CA ALA A 840 62.16 1.46 22.22
C ALA A 840 62.79 0.94 20.89
N PRO A 841 63.61 1.73 20.17
CA PRO A 841 63.95 3.15 20.39
C PRO A 841 63.78 4.05 19.14
N ALA A 842 64.02 5.33 19.38
CA ALA A 842 64.10 6.42 18.42
C ALA A 842 65.35 6.33 17.54
N GLU A 843 65.19 6.75 16.25
CA GLU A 843 66.28 7.39 15.50
C GLU A 843 65.76 8.53 14.65
N ALA A 844 66.53 9.59 14.67
CA ALA A 844 66.32 10.88 14.08
C ALA A 844 66.80 10.94 12.61
N GLY A 845 66.34 11.92 11.90
CA GLY A 845 67.02 12.36 10.68
C GLY A 845 66.07 12.96 9.68
N ALA A 846 65.90 14.31 9.70
CA ALA A 846 66.35 15.25 8.74
C ALA A 846 65.70 15.14 7.35
N ASP A 847 64.90 16.09 6.99
CA ASP A 847 65.18 17.37 6.32
C ASP A 847 64.88 17.38 4.81
N ASP A 848 64.42 18.56 4.36
CA ASP A 848 64.29 19.08 2.99
C ASP A 848 63.13 18.55 2.15
N GLY A 849 62.16 19.43 1.77
CA GLY A 849 62.32 20.62 0.97
C GLY A 849 61.35 20.59 -0.19
N ASN A 850 60.50 21.57 -0.30
CA ASN A 850 60.07 22.26 -1.53
C ASN A 850 59.28 21.50 -2.62
N GLU A 851 58.08 21.78 -2.89
CA GLU A 851 57.36 22.72 -3.79
C GLU A 851 55.86 22.59 -3.62
#